data_97bf7e2258924d3b1ae6b9cf6ec77a11
#
_entry.id   97bf7e2258924d3b1ae6b9cf6ec77a11
#
_cell.length_a   1.000
_cell.length_b   1.000
_cell.length_c   1.000
_cell.angle_alpha   90.00
_cell.angle_beta   90.00
_cell.angle_gamma   90.00
#
_symmetry.space_group_name_H-M   'P 1'
#
loop_
_entity.id
_entity.type
_entity.pdbx_description
1 polymer ?
#
loop_
_entity_poly.entity_id
_entity_poly.type
_entity_poly.pdbx_seq_one_letter_code
_entity_poly.pdbx_strand_id
1 'polypeptide(L)'
;MIDRNETASEALRDWLETTLNGTDAAFEVQQQIAPRVGAHLRDDRAEVIFWTPELLEQRVPSGDVFLECLQPDSTPDLTRARQNIRFTRTWIAMDRVHDYSCVSIDGMDAGTRDRIGTFYRLAWRDAAGDWHHILDPMAWSLPFGAFAPAEFYDVEGMLAARTDGDYWTQRREDEVTKFGPPVNIQQIHVPTATAGGTLASLTALYERLAEKVAAGAELEPAEELFAGYDAVQLLPVEPTTVYEAGPAFWEEEDHGSDSLTVDLTRPDTTNWGYDVVIAGMGTVNPVLLESGRPDELLDFACALHNFPRPKKLVLDVVFGHSDNQGTNVLNSNWFAGPNMYGQNMNYRHPTVRALMLEMQRRKVNFGADGVRVDGAQDFKWWDPEVEAMRHDDEYLQSMSDIVQQVAGTSYRPWFVFEDGRPWPQEDWELSSTYRAVIEGQRDPDVFQWGPLTFAHNTPFLYGFWLSKWWRIREILNHGSNWISGCANHDTLRRGTQVDTKLNVNTRLGHTRMEILDKAYDNPAIQLVTYAAFPGVPMDFVNASARASWGFIRNQDDKYGVKVVAEEAISLKWQVDEYSYSLPQSFPRLKAMGFEDRESLVRFMEFLPALVEVTDYDLNVIAKLLSEVDPALDGPRPLSVSALKDIARAWMDDMHEYCNVARHHAGLSATQTHFNHQLREFRRDRPWLRDNLGERDRFDYRRPVDGTVLFTSLRHAPDGEQVFMVAHMEGGETGEFDPLRLPIQGLEGFGWEVALRTAQIGSDFVGGPLSLHDSMGLVYTRRPS
;
A
#
# COMPACT_ATOMS: atom_id res chain seq x y z
N MET A 1 15.40 -14.32 35.69
CA MET A 1 14.08 -14.31 36.36
C MET A 1 13.46 -12.98 36.02
N ILE A 2 12.26 -12.97 35.47
CA ILE A 2 11.52 -11.74 35.19
C ILE A 2 11.00 -11.21 36.51
N ASP A 3 11.33 -9.95 36.83
CA ASP A 3 10.93 -9.33 38.09
C ASP A 3 10.72 -7.82 37.93
N ARG A 4 9.83 -7.24 38.71
CA ARG A 4 9.57 -5.82 38.73
C ARG A 4 10.76 -5.05 39.32
N ASN A 5 11.24 -4.04 38.58
CA ASN A 5 12.22 -3.12 39.15
C ASN A 5 11.50 -1.97 39.85
N GLU A 6 11.46 -2.00 41.17
CA GLU A 6 10.68 -1.03 41.96
C GLU A 6 11.14 0.41 41.74
N THR A 7 12.46 0.66 41.81
CA THR A 7 13.02 2.03 41.68
C THR A 7 12.76 2.61 40.30
N ALA A 8 12.94 1.80 39.26
CA ALA A 8 12.72 2.23 37.86
C ALA A 8 11.22 2.41 37.58
N SER A 9 10.35 1.55 38.15
CA SER A 9 8.89 1.68 38.02
C SER A 9 8.39 2.95 38.74
N GLU A 10 8.89 3.27 39.92
CA GLU A 10 8.59 4.52 40.59
C GLU A 10 9.02 5.74 39.77
N ALA A 11 10.23 5.72 39.20
CA ALA A 11 10.72 6.81 38.34
C ALA A 11 9.88 6.97 37.08
N LEU A 12 9.45 5.87 36.48
CA LEU A 12 8.59 5.87 35.29
C LEU A 12 7.20 6.43 35.61
N ARG A 13 6.61 6.01 36.72
CA ARG A 13 5.34 6.53 37.19
C ARG A 13 5.41 8.04 37.48
N ASP A 14 6.43 8.50 38.22
CA ASP A 14 6.61 9.91 38.58
C ASP A 14 6.83 10.79 37.34
N TRP A 15 7.55 10.28 36.33
CA TRP A 15 7.69 10.95 35.05
C TRP A 15 6.34 11.09 34.36
N LEU A 16 5.54 10.03 34.32
CA LEU A 16 4.24 10.01 33.64
C LEU A 16 3.25 10.95 34.36
N GLU A 17 3.21 10.91 35.69
CA GLU A 17 2.41 11.85 36.50
C GLU A 17 2.80 13.32 36.26
N THR A 18 4.11 13.58 36.22
CA THR A 18 4.61 14.94 35.99
C THR A 18 4.22 15.45 34.63
N THR A 19 4.35 14.60 33.59
CA THR A 19 4.02 14.96 32.22
C THR A 19 2.51 15.20 32.05
N LEU A 20 1.67 14.33 32.59
CA LEU A 20 0.21 14.45 32.52
C LEU A 20 -0.32 15.67 33.29
N ASN A 21 0.33 16.08 34.38
CA ASN A 21 -0.02 17.28 35.17
C ASN A 21 0.63 18.57 34.64
N GLY A 22 1.30 18.52 33.49
CA GLY A 22 1.87 19.68 32.80
C GLY A 22 0.83 20.72 32.41
N THR A 23 1.29 21.92 32.06
CA THR A 23 0.42 23.04 31.65
C THR A 23 0.23 23.13 30.13
N ASP A 24 0.85 22.25 29.37
CA ASP A 24 0.77 22.22 27.90
C ASP A 24 -0.63 21.80 27.42
N ALA A 25 -0.95 22.09 26.19
CA ALA A 25 -2.20 21.62 25.60
C ALA A 25 -2.29 20.09 25.61
N ALA A 26 -3.51 19.53 25.74
CA ALA A 26 -3.70 18.08 25.88
C ALA A 26 -2.99 17.26 24.80
N PHE A 27 -2.99 17.72 23.54
CA PHE A 27 -2.31 17.03 22.45
C PHE A 27 -0.78 17.08 22.59
N GLU A 28 -0.22 18.21 23.00
CA GLU A 28 1.24 18.37 23.23
C GLU A 28 1.73 17.46 24.35
N VAL A 29 0.95 17.32 25.45
CA VAL A 29 1.22 16.37 26.51
C VAL A 29 1.27 14.94 25.96
N GLN A 30 0.29 14.56 25.15
CA GLN A 30 0.22 13.23 24.58
C GLN A 30 1.36 12.95 23.59
N GLN A 31 1.80 13.96 22.83
CA GLN A 31 2.98 13.83 21.95
C GLN A 31 4.28 13.58 22.72
N GLN A 32 4.39 14.03 23.98
CA GLN A 32 5.54 13.72 24.84
C GLN A 32 5.48 12.28 25.37
N ILE A 33 4.29 11.73 25.60
CA ILE A 33 4.09 10.38 26.14
C ILE A 33 4.16 9.31 25.05
N ALA A 34 3.57 9.56 23.88
CA ALA A 34 3.40 8.58 22.78
C ALA A 34 4.69 7.83 22.39
N PRO A 35 5.90 8.44 22.34
CA PRO A 35 7.14 7.73 22.02
C PRO A 35 7.54 6.66 23.05
N ARG A 36 6.97 6.68 24.24
CA ARG A 36 7.23 5.68 25.30
C ARG A 36 6.09 4.68 25.49
N VAL A 37 4.96 4.83 24.80
CA VAL A 37 3.86 3.86 24.84
C VAL A 37 4.26 2.59 24.09
N GLY A 38 3.85 1.42 24.61
CA GLY A 38 4.32 0.10 24.23
C GLY A 38 5.48 -0.38 25.08
N ALA A 39 6.21 -1.39 24.62
CA ALA A 39 7.37 -1.94 25.33
C ALA A 39 8.69 -1.51 24.67
N HIS A 40 9.61 -1.00 25.47
CA HIS A 40 10.89 -0.48 25.03
C HIS A 40 12.05 -1.05 25.85
N LEU A 41 13.16 -1.42 25.18
CA LEU A 41 14.40 -1.77 25.85
C LEU A 41 15.15 -0.47 26.23
N ARG A 42 15.37 -0.24 27.52
CA ARG A 42 16.09 0.92 28.05
C ARG A 42 17.01 0.49 29.17
N ASP A 43 18.29 0.81 29.06
CA ASP A 43 19.29 0.46 30.08
C ASP A 43 19.22 -1.01 30.53
N ASP A 44 19.12 -1.94 29.58
CA ASP A 44 18.98 -3.40 29.76
C ASP A 44 17.70 -3.85 30.50
N ARG A 45 16.67 -3.00 30.53
CA ARG A 45 15.35 -3.27 31.14
C ARG A 45 14.23 -3.06 30.13
N ALA A 46 13.09 -3.73 30.36
CA ALA A 46 11.87 -3.43 29.66
C ALA A 46 11.10 -2.31 30.37
N GLU A 47 10.86 -1.19 29.69
CA GLU A 47 9.88 -0.19 30.09
C GLU A 47 8.59 -0.43 29.30
N VAL A 48 7.47 -0.55 29.98
CA VAL A 48 6.17 -0.84 29.37
C VAL A 48 5.14 0.18 29.80
N ILE A 49 4.48 0.81 28.83
CA ILE A 49 3.37 1.75 29.05
C ILE A 49 2.21 1.36 28.14
N PHE A 50 1.03 1.19 28.70
CA PHE A 50 -0.23 1.01 27.98
C PHE A 50 -1.16 2.21 28.21
N TRP A 51 -1.88 2.63 27.17
CA TRP A 51 -3.01 3.53 27.33
C TRP A 51 -4.28 2.71 27.54
N THR A 52 -4.87 2.82 28.71
CA THR A 52 -5.90 1.92 29.24
C THR A 52 -7.10 2.67 29.85
N PRO A 53 -7.76 3.57 29.09
CA PRO A 53 -8.90 4.34 29.60
C PRO A 53 -10.07 3.44 30.04
N GLU A 54 -10.24 2.27 29.45
CA GLU A 54 -11.25 1.28 29.80
C GLU A 54 -11.12 0.78 31.24
N LEU A 55 -9.92 0.71 31.78
CA LEU A 55 -9.71 0.30 33.18
C LEU A 55 -10.22 1.36 34.15
N LEU A 56 -10.18 2.65 33.78
CA LEU A 56 -10.79 3.73 34.53
C LEU A 56 -12.31 3.69 34.48
N GLU A 57 -12.85 3.52 33.28
CA GLU A 57 -14.29 3.46 33.02
C GLU A 57 -14.94 2.31 33.79
N GLN A 58 -14.29 1.16 33.84
CA GLN A 58 -14.72 -0.04 34.54
C GLN A 58 -14.35 -0.02 36.04
N ARG A 59 -13.62 1.01 36.52
CA ARG A 59 -13.20 1.19 37.89
C ARG A 59 -12.38 0.01 38.45
N VAL A 60 -11.52 -0.55 37.60
CA VAL A 60 -10.64 -1.66 37.96
C VAL A 60 -9.68 -1.18 39.06
N PRO A 61 -9.53 -1.89 40.20
CA PRO A 61 -8.54 -1.53 41.24
C PRO A 61 -7.11 -1.62 40.67
N SER A 62 -6.20 -0.73 41.10
CA SER A 62 -4.81 -0.75 40.67
C SER A 62 -4.09 -2.07 41.00
N GLY A 63 -4.47 -2.76 42.07
CA GLY A 63 -3.90 -4.05 42.45
C GLY A 63 -4.36 -5.25 41.58
N ASP A 64 -5.29 -5.04 40.64
CA ASP A 64 -5.82 -6.07 39.75
C ASP A 64 -5.36 -5.87 38.30
N VAL A 65 -4.28 -5.10 38.09
CA VAL A 65 -3.68 -4.85 36.77
C VAL A 65 -2.26 -5.36 36.73
N PHE A 66 -1.98 -6.22 35.74
CA PHE A 66 -0.70 -6.92 35.62
C PHE A 66 -0.19 -6.89 34.16
N LEU A 67 1.12 -6.93 33.99
CA LEU A 67 1.72 -7.38 32.76
C LEU A 67 1.87 -8.91 32.82
N GLU A 68 1.29 -9.62 31.89
CA GLU A 68 1.50 -11.03 31.69
C GLU A 68 2.71 -11.21 30.76
N CYS A 69 3.78 -11.79 31.28
CA CYS A 69 4.98 -12.12 30.55
C CYS A 69 5.00 -13.63 30.26
N LEU A 70 5.16 -14.00 28.99
CA LEU A 70 5.10 -15.37 28.51
C LEU A 70 6.44 -15.74 27.87
N GLN A 71 7.23 -16.56 28.58
CA GLN A 71 8.50 -17.07 28.09
C GLN A 71 8.32 -18.46 27.49
N PRO A 72 8.67 -18.70 26.21
CA PRO A 72 8.56 -20.02 25.63
C PRO A 72 9.60 -20.99 26.24
N ASP A 73 9.15 -22.16 26.69
CA ASP A 73 10.05 -23.22 27.25
C ASP A 73 10.96 -23.80 26.18
N SER A 74 10.58 -23.69 24.90
CA SER A 74 11.40 -24.02 23.74
C SER A 74 11.19 -22.93 22.66
N THR A 75 12.24 -22.63 21.93
CA THR A 75 12.19 -21.58 20.89
C THR A 75 11.16 -21.90 19.80
N PRO A 76 10.11 -21.07 19.60
CA PRO A 76 9.21 -21.22 18.48
C PRO A 76 9.93 -21.08 17.14
N ASP A 77 9.59 -21.95 16.19
CA ASP A 77 10.02 -21.85 14.80
C ASP A 77 8.95 -21.08 14.00
N LEU A 78 9.21 -19.80 13.69
CA LEU A 78 8.26 -18.92 13.01
C LEU A 78 8.00 -19.32 11.55
N THR A 79 8.80 -20.22 11.00
CA THR A 79 8.60 -20.77 9.63
C THR A 79 7.69 -21.99 9.60
N ARG A 80 7.45 -22.59 10.75
CA ARG A 80 6.68 -23.83 10.87
C ARG A 80 5.18 -23.55 10.83
N ALA A 81 4.45 -24.30 10.01
CA ALA A 81 3.02 -24.09 9.82
C ALA A 81 2.21 -24.22 11.14
N ARG A 82 2.51 -25.24 11.95
CA ARG A 82 1.90 -25.45 13.28
C ARG A 82 2.89 -26.04 14.26
N GLN A 83 2.78 -25.62 15.53
CA GLN A 83 3.57 -26.15 16.63
C GLN A 83 2.85 -25.92 17.96
N ASN A 84 3.08 -26.81 18.91
CA ASN A 84 2.56 -26.73 20.26
C ASN A 84 3.72 -26.39 21.19
N ILE A 85 3.65 -25.26 21.89
CA ILE A 85 4.71 -24.73 22.75
C ILE A 85 4.15 -24.48 24.14
N ARG A 86 4.87 -24.95 25.16
CA ARG A 86 4.59 -24.53 26.53
C ARG A 86 5.30 -23.22 26.82
N PHE A 87 4.61 -22.35 27.57
CA PHE A 87 5.12 -21.06 28.04
C PHE A 87 5.10 -21.03 29.55
N THR A 88 6.18 -20.55 30.12
CA THR A 88 6.24 -20.13 31.54
C THR A 88 5.62 -18.74 31.64
N ARG A 89 4.67 -18.56 32.55
CA ARG A 89 3.91 -17.34 32.78
C ARG A 89 4.40 -16.63 34.03
N THR A 90 4.67 -15.32 33.90
CA THR A 90 5.03 -14.46 35.04
C THR A 90 4.09 -13.25 35.07
N TRP A 91 3.51 -12.98 36.23
CA TRP A 91 2.62 -11.85 36.47
C TRP A 91 3.37 -10.72 37.19
N ILE A 92 3.45 -9.54 36.53
CA ILE A 92 4.13 -8.37 37.05
C ILE A 92 3.09 -7.27 37.34
N ALA A 93 2.91 -6.86 38.57
CA ALA A 93 1.97 -5.80 38.94
C ALA A 93 2.36 -4.47 38.25
N MET A 94 1.38 -3.78 37.68
CA MET A 94 1.57 -2.49 37.03
C MET A 94 1.05 -1.34 37.88
N ASP A 95 1.74 -0.19 37.83
CA ASP A 95 1.23 1.07 38.38
C ASP A 95 0.21 1.69 37.41
N ARG A 96 -0.77 2.37 37.98
CA ARG A 96 -1.74 3.15 37.19
C ARG A 96 -1.58 4.63 37.45
N VAL A 97 -1.53 5.41 36.37
CA VAL A 97 -1.45 6.86 36.37
C VAL A 97 -2.51 7.40 35.41
N HIS A 98 -3.60 7.91 35.94
CA HIS A 98 -4.77 8.30 35.15
C HIS A 98 -5.27 7.14 34.26
N ASP A 99 -5.28 7.35 32.96
CA ASP A 99 -5.67 6.38 31.93
C ASP A 99 -4.48 5.59 31.36
N TYR A 100 -3.36 5.55 32.07
CA TYR A 100 -2.18 4.77 31.69
C TYR A 100 -1.84 3.72 32.74
N SER A 101 -1.31 2.59 32.27
CA SER A 101 -0.70 1.54 33.09
C SER A 101 0.77 1.42 32.73
N CYS A 102 1.68 1.37 33.73
CA CYS A 102 3.11 1.36 33.45
C CYS A 102 3.89 0.48 34.41
N VAL A 103 5.05 -0.05 33.95
CA VAL A 103 5.98 -0.83 34.78
C VAL A 103 7.36 -0.87 34.17
N SER A 104 8.42 -0.98 34.95
CA SER A 104 9.78 -1.33 34.49
C SER A 104 10.18 -2.70 35.04
N ILE A 105 10.80 -3.51 34.19
CA ILE A 105 11.00 -4.95 34.43
C ILE A 105 12.45 -5.34 34.12
N ASP A 106 13.08 -6.06 35.03
CA ASP A 106 14.36 -6.72 34.82
C ASP A 106 14.15 -8.16 34.33
N GLY A 107 15.06 -8.65 33.51
CA GLY A 107 15.11 -10.05 33.10
C GLY A 107 14.09 -10.46 32.03
N MET A 108 13.42 -9.52 31.38
CA MET A 108 12.60 -9.76 30.18
C MET A 108 13.49 -9.81 28.97
N ASP A 109 13.52 -10.96 28.28
CA ASP A 109 14.37 -11.18 27.11
C ASP A 109 13.80 -10.45 25.89
N ALA A 110 14.61 -9.59 25.28
CA ALA A 110 14.25 -8.94 24.01
C ALA A 110 14.55 -9.87 22.81
N GLY A 111 13.58 -9.96 21.88
CA GLY A 111 13.75 -10.63 20.61
C GLY A 111 14.72 -9.86 19.71
N THR A 112 15.36 -10.58 18.81
CA THR A 112 16.25 -10.05 17.78
C THR A 112 16.02 -10.80 16.48
N ARG A 113 16.74 -10.48 15.43
CA ARG A 113 16.72 -11.23 14.16
C ARG A 113 16.83 -12.75 14.38
N ASP A 114 17.70 -13.19 15.31
CA ASP A 114 18.07 -14.59 15.49
C ASP A 114 17.50 -15.23 16.77
N ARG A 115 16.80 -14.46 17.60
CA ARG A 115 16.29 -14.91 18.88
C ARG A 115 14.85 -14.45 19.12
N ILE A 116 14.02 -15.37 19.59
CA ILE A 116 12.68 -15.08 20.07
C ILE A 116 12.78 -14.43 21.46
N GLY A 117 12.04 -13.35 21.65
CA GLY A 117 11.90 -12.66 22.92
C GLY A 117 10.78 -13.18 23.79
N THR A 118 10.56 -12.51 24.90
CA THR A 118 9.42 -12.73 25.77
C THR A 118 8.16 -12.14 25.13
N PHE A 119 7.07 -12.91 25.10
CA PHE A 119 5.76 -12.39 24.71
C PHE A 119 5.09 -11.71 25.88
N TYR A 120 4.28 -10.71 25.60
CA TYR A 120 3.61 -9.93 26.64
C TYR A 120 2.26 -9.38 26.20
N ARG A 121 1.40 -9.16 27.19
CA ARG A 121 0.15 -8.39 27.09
C ARG A 121 -0.24 -7.87 28.46
N LEU A 122 -1.07 -6.84 28.52
CA LEU A 122 -1.67 -6.43 29.78
C LEU A 122 -2.82 -7.36 30.14
N ALA A 123 -2.93 -7.73 31.41
CA ALA A 123 -4.03 -8.52 31.95
C ALA A 123 -4.63 -7.82 33.17
N TRP A 124 -5.93 -7.93 33.32
CA TRP A 124 -6.61 -7.37 34.46
C TRP A 124 -7.76 -8.27 34.93
N ARG A 125 -8.14 -8.12 36.17
CA ARG A 125 -9.20 -8.90 36.81
C ARG A 125 -10.43 -8.04 37.02
N ASP A 126 -11.58 -8.54 36.58
CA ASP A 126 -12.85 -7.86 36.84
C ASP A 126 -13.38 -8.13 38.24
N ALA A 127 -14.52 -7.51 38.60
CA ALA A 127 -15.16 -7.67 39.92
C ALA A 127 -15.68 -9.10 40.17
N ALA A 128 -15.87 -9.92 39.13
CA ALA A 128 -16.23 -11.33 39.26
C ALA A 128 -14.99 -12.22 39.46
N GLY A 129 -13.80 -11.69 39.23
CA GLY A 129 -12.54 -12.41 39.30
C GLY A 129 -12.08 -12.98 37.97
N ASP A 130 -12.79 -12.68 36.89
CA ASP A 130 -12.45 -13.16 35.55
C ASP A 130 -11.30 -12.35 34.93
N TRP A 131 -10.41 -13.02 34.18
CA TRP A 131 -9.30 -12.39 33.50
C TRP A 131 -9.69 -11.84 32.16
N HIS A 132 -9.20 -10.63 31.89
CA HIS A 132 -9.30 -9.95 30.60
C HIS A 132 -7.92 -9.50 30.16
N HIS A 133 -7.73 -9.36 28.83
CA HIS A 133 -6.44 -9.00 28.26
C HIS A 133 -6.58 -7.75 27.37
N ILE A 134 -5.51 -6.95 27.33
CA ILE A 134 -5.33 -5.81 26.43
C ILE A 134 -4.04 -6.06 25.67
N LEU A 135 -4.12 -6.13 24.34
CA LEU A 135 -2.97 -6.27 23.46
C LEU A 135 -2.28 -4.93 23.24
N ASP A 136 -1.00 -4.96 22.89
CA ASP A 136 -0.23 -3.75 22.66
C ASP A 136 -0.39 -3.24 21.22
N PRO A 137 -1.13 -2.13 20.97
CA PRO A 137 -1.27 -1.58 19.63
C PRO A 137 0.00 -0.91 19.11
N MET A 138 0.97 -0.64 20.00
CA MET A 138 2.23 0.03 19.72
C MET A 138 3.40 -0.96 19.55
N ALA A 139 3.11 -2.26 19.47
CA ALA A 139 4.13 -3.31 19.39
C ALA A 139 5.02 -3.18 18.14
N TRP A 140 6.28 -3.59 18.28
CA TRP A 140 7.27 -3.64 17.22
C TRP A 140 7.41 -5.02 16.56
N SER A 141 7.00 -6.08 17.25
CA SER A 141 7.03 -7.44 16.74
C SER A 141 5.73 -8.17 17.08
N LEU A 142 5.06 -8.66 16.05
CA LEU A 142 3.77 -9.37 16.13
C LEU A 142 3.84 -10.68 15.32
N PRO A 143 4.70 -11.64 15.69
CA PRO A 143 4.94 -12.81 14.88
C PRO A 143 3.71 -13.70 14.67
N PHE A 144 2.69 -13.59 15.54
CA PHE A 144 1.42 -14.30 15.44
C PHE A 144 0.22 -13.37 15.16
N GLY A 145 0.49 -12.17 14.62
CA GLY A 145 -0.53 -11.19 14.25
C GLY A 145 -0.98 -10.27 15.37
N ALA A 146 -1.82 -9.29 15.02
CA ALA A 146 -2.27 -8.23 15.94
C ALA A 146 -3.24 -8.73 17.02
N PHE A 147 -3.77 -9.95 16.90
CA PHE A 147 -4.72 -10.55 17.84
C PHE A 147 -4.04 -11.50 18.85
N ALA A 148 -2.72 -11.58 18.85
CA ALA A 148 -1.90 -12.39 19.75
C ALA A 148 -1.05 -11.48 20.67
N PRO A 149 -0.50 -12.02 21.75
CA PRO A 149 0.49 -11.31 22.56
C PRO A 149 1.65 -10.80 21.73
N ALA A 150 2.09 -9.57 21.99
CA ALA A 150 3.24 -8.98 21.32
C ALA A 150 4.55 -9.58 21.82
N GLU A 151 5.57 -9.61 20.99
CA GLU A 151 6.92 -9.94 21.38
C GLU A 151 7.69 -8.68 21.78
N PHE A 152 8.33 -8.69 22.92
CA PHE A 152 9.30 -7.67 23.33
C PHE A 152 10.53 -7.74 22.42
N TYR A 153 10.93 -6.63 21.79
CA TYR A 153 11.92 -6.60 20.71
C TYR A 153 13.01 -5.57 20.92
N ASP A 154 14.25 -5.91 20.56
CA ASP A 154 15.39 -4.97 20.54
C ASP A 154 15.36 -4.11 19.28
N VAL A 155 14.60 -3.04 19.33
CA VAL A 155 14.40 -2.12 18.21
C VAL A 155 15.66 -1.31 17.90
N GLU A 156 16.39 -0.88 18.94
CA GLU A 156 17.61 -0.10 18.75
C GLU A 156 18.68 -0.94 18.05
N GLY A 157 18.85 -2.20 18.47
CA GLY A 157 19.74 -3.15 17.83
C GLY A 157 19.33 -3.44 16.38
N MET A 158 18.04 -3.63 16.13
CA MET A 158 17.50 -3.81 14.76
C MET A 158 17.81 -2.61 13.88
N LEU A 159 17.45 -1.40 14.29
CA LEU A 159 17.68 -0.19 13.49
C LEU A 159 19.18 0.15 13.31
N ALA A 160 20.03 -0.24 14.27
CA ALA A 160 21.47 -0.06 14.18
C ALA A 160 22.14 -1.05 13.20
N ALA A 161 21.49 -2.17 12.90
CA ALA A 161 22.02 -3.19 11.98
C ALA A 161 21.92 -2.80 10.50
N ARG A 162 21.39 -1.63 10.17
CA ARG A 162 21.22 -1.14 8.80
C ARG A 162 22.55 -1.02 8.05
N THR A 163 22.53 -1.29 6.76
CA THR A 163 23.71 -1.33 5.89
C THR A 163 23.82 -0.13 4.92
N ASP A 164 22.82 0.74 4.92
CA ASP A 164 22.69 1.88 4.00
C ASP A 164 23.16 3.22 4.62
N GLY A 165 24.08 3.18 5.58
CA GLY A 165 24.59 4.37 6.28
C GLY A 165 25.15 5.46 5.35
N ASP A 166 25.79 5.09 4.24
CA ASP A 166 26.31 6.03 3.25
C ASP A 166 25.21 6.81 2.54
N TYR A 167 24.08 6.14 2.24
CA TYR A 167 22.91 6.80 1.65
C TYR A 167 22.39 7.93 2.52
N TRP A 168 22.29 7.71 3.82
CA TRP A 168 21.81 8.69 4.79
C TRP A 168 22.84 9.79 5.04
N THR A 169 24.12 9.43 5.16
CA THR A 169 25.21 10.39 5.40
C THR A 169 25.34 11.40 4.25
N GLN A 170 25.19 10.98 3.01
CA GLN A 170 25.23 11.86 1.83
C GLN A 170 24.06 12.87 1.79
N ARG A 171 22.98 12.63 2.54
CA ARG A 171 21.78 13.47 2.62
C ARG A 171 21.70 14.28 3.90
N ARG A 172 22.69 14.11 4.78
CA ARG A 172 22.76 14.85 6.04
C ARG A 172 23.13 16.31 5.78
N GLU A 173 22.31 17.19 6.30
CA GLU A 173 22.54 18.64 6.34
C GLU A 173 22.62 19.12 7.80
N ASP A 174 23.07 20.35 8.03
CA ASP A 174 23.12 20.95 9.36
C ASP A 174 21.72 21.23 9.93
N GLU A 175 20.72 21.35 9.05
CA GLU A 175 19.31 21.51 9.36
C GLU A 175 18.51 20.25 8.99
N VAL A 176 17.24 20.20 9.40
CA VAL A 176 16.32 19.11 9.02
C VAL A 176 16.04 19.17 7.52
N THR A 177 16.53 18.17 6.80
CA THR A 177 16.36 18.06 5.35
C THR A 177 14.94 17.66 5.00
N LYS A 178 14.31 18.34 4.05
CA LYS A 178 13.09 17.85 3.42
C LYS A 178 13.44 17.02 2.18
N PHE A 179 12.97 15.77 2.15
CA PHE A 179 13.18 14.92 0.99
C PHE A 179 12.21 15.29 -0.13
N GLY A 180 12.76 15.44 -1.33
CA GLY A 180 12.00 15.76 -2.52
C GLY A 180 11.32 14.53 -3.14
N PRO A 181 10.36 14.77 -4.06
CA PRO A 181 9.64 13.72 -4.77
C PRO A 181 10.57 12.80 -5.58
N PRO A 182 10.15 11.56 -5.83
CA PRO A 182 10.79 10.72 -6.82
C PRO A 182 10.55 11.23 -8.25
N VAL A 183 11.32 10.72 -9.18
CA VAL A 183 11.16 11.02 -10.61
C VAL A 183 10.10 10.13 -11.24
N ASN A 184 10.04 8.87 -10.85
CA ASN A 184 9.02 7.89 -11.21
C ASN A 184 8.90 6.82 -10.12
N ILE A 185 7.75 6.18 -10.03
CA ILE A 185 7.42 5.26 -8.95
C ILE A 185 6.98 3.92 -9.52
N GLN A 186 7.48 2.83 -8.92
CA GLN A 186 6.88 1.51 -9.05
C GLN A 186 6.03 1.21 -7.82
N GLN A 187 4.74 0.95 -8.00
CA GLN A 187 3.87 0.46 -6.95
C GLN A 187 3.89 -1.07 -6.90
N ILE A 188 4.02 -1.63 -5.71
CA ILE A 188 4.19 -3.07 -5.49
C ILE A 188 3.26 -3.55 -4.37
N HIS A 189 2.52 -4.64 -4.63
CA HIS A 189 1.89 -5.46 -3.61
C HIS A 189 2.83 -6.61 -3.27
N VAL A 190 3.41 -6.60 -2.07
CA VAL A 190 4.45 -7.57 -1.66
C VAL A 190 4.04 -9.01 -1.88
N PRO A 191 2.84 -9.46 -1.46
CA PRO A 191 2.44 -10.87 -1.60
C PRO A 191 2.34 -11.36 -3.04
N THR A 192 2.09 -10.47 -4.03
CA THR A 192 1.93 -10.88 -5.43
C THR A 192 3.10 -10.50 -6.34
N ALA A 193 4.11 -9.82 -5.81
CA ALA A 193 5.21 -9.29 -6.64
C ALA A 193 6.21 -10.36 -7.08
N THR A 194 6.46 -11.35 -6.22
CA THR A 194 7.41 -12.44 -6.44
C THR A 194 6.79 -13.80 -6.13
N ALA A 195 7.41 -14.87 -6.59
CA ALA A 195 6.94 -16.23 -6.28
C ALA A 195 6.92 -16.54 -4.77
N GLY A 196 7.82 -15.92 -3.99
CA GLY A 196 7.86 -16.09 -2.53
C GLY A 196 6.84 -15.25 -1.78
N GLY A 197 6.36 -14.16 -2.37
CA GLY A 197 5.34 -13.29 -1.79
C GLY A 197 5.74 -12.61 -0.47
N THR A 198 7.04 -12.46 -0.19
CA THR A 198 7.58 -11.91 1.06
C THR A 198 8.53 -10.75 0.80
N LEU A 199 8.79 -9.94 1.84
CA LEU A 199 9.80 -8.89 1.79
C LEU A 199 11.19 -9.47 1.53
N ALA A 200 11.54 -10.61 2.12
CA ALA A 200 12.82 -11.27 1.87
C ALA A 200 12.99 -11.66 0.39
N SER A 201 11.96 -12.23 -0.24
CA SER A 201 12.01 -12.59 -1.66
C SER A 201 12.09 -11.37 -2.57
N LEU A 202 11.46 -10.26 -2.18
CA LEU A 202 11.53 -8.98 -2.89
C LEU A 202 12.92 -8.34 -2.72
N THR A 203 13.49 -8.38 -1.53
CA THR A 203 14.87 -7.95 -1.23
C THR A 203 15.86 -8.68 -2.11
N ALA A 204 15.79 -10.01 -2.14
CA ALA A 204 16.66 -10.84 -2.97
C ALA A 204 16.53 -10.53 -4.48
N LEU A 205 15.33 -10.13 -4.94
CA LEU A 205 15.15 -9.67 -6.32
C LEU A 205 15.94 -8.38 -6.59
N TYR A 206 15.80 -7.37 -5.71
CA TYR A 206 16.48 -6.09 -5.90
C TYR A 206 18.00 -6.19 -5.74
N GLU A 207 18.51 -7.04 -4.85
CA GLU A 207 19.93 -7.32 -4.72
C GLU A 207 20.53 -7.93 -6.01
N ARG A 208 19.86 -8.97 -6.57
CA ARG A 208 20.29 -9.54 -7.86
C ARG A 208 20.24 -8.52 -9.00
N LEU A 209 19.20 -7.68 -9.04
CA LEU A 209 19.12 -6.59 -10.01
C LEU A 209 20.27 -5.60 -9.84
N ALA A 210 20.60 -5.22 -8.60
CA ALA A 210 21.71 -4.33 -8.30
C ALA A 210 23.03 -4.88 -8.80
N GLU A 211 23.32 -6.16 -8.57
CA GLU A 211 24.51 -6.84 -9.07
C GLU A 211 24.59 -6.81 -10.62
N LYS A 212 23.49 -7.15 -11.31
CA LYS A 212 23.43 -7.13 -12.77
C LYS A 212 23.63 -5.72 -13.34
N VAL A 213 22.95 -4.72 -12.77
CA VAL A 213 23.06 -3.32 -13.19
C VAL A 213 24.48 -2.80 -12.95
N ALA A 214 25.10 -3.11 -11.80
CA ALA A 214 26.49 -2.74 -11.51
C ALA A 214 27.49 -3.38 -12.48
N ALA A 215 27.22 -4.61 -12.92
CA ALA A 215 28.04 -5.32 -13.90
C ALA A 215 27.78 -4.90 -15.36
N GLY A 216 26.74 -4.08 -15.62
CA GLY A 216 26.31 -3.76 -17.00
C GLY A 216 25.75 -4.98 -17.75
N ALA A 217 25.23 -5.97 -17.02
CA ALA A 217 24.67 -7.19 -17.60
C ALA A 217 23.28 -6.94 -18.20
N GLU A 218 22.92 -7.71 -19.21
CA GLU A 218 21.58 -7.69 -19.79
C GLU A 218 20.55 -8.22 -18.77
N LEU A 219 19.41 -7.55 -18.69
CA LEU A 219 18.29 -7.96 -17.83
C LEU A 219 17.30 -8.82 -18.63
N GLU A 220 16.79 -9.84 -17.96
CA GLU A 220 15.65 -10.61 -18.47
C GLU A 220 14.36 -9.77 -18.44
N PRO A 221 13.37 -10.04 -19.32
CA PRO A 221 12.12 -9.28 -19.31
C PRO A 221 11.43 -9.20 -17.95
N ALA A 222 11.46 -10.27 -17.16
CA ALA A 222 10.91 -10.28 -15.81
C ALA A 222 11.67 -9.36 -14.82
N GLU A 223 12.96 -9.18 -15.04
CA GLU A 223 13.82 -8.27 -14.26
C GLU A 223 13.63 -6.81 -14.71
N GLU A 224 13.46 -6.59 -16.02
CA GLU A 224 13.18 -5.26 -16.55
C GLU A 224 11.88 -4.67 -15.99
N LEU A 225 10.90 -5.49 -15.57
CA LEU A 225 9.69 -5.00 -14.88
C LEU A 225 10.01 -4.14 -13.64
N PHE A 226 11.11 -4.43 -12.95
CA PHE A 226 11.52 -3.77 -11.71
C PHE A 226 12.63 -2.72 -11.91
N ALA A 227 13.12 -2.60 -13.14
CA ALA A 227 14.22 -1.70 -13.47
C ALA A 227 13.73 -0.32 -13.94
N GLY A 228 14.62 0.68 -13.87
CA GLY A 228 14.38 2.03 -14.39
C GLY A 228 13.58 2.96 -13.47
N TYR A 229 13.08 2.49 -12.34
CA TYR A 229 12.36 3.31 -11.37
C TYR A 229 13.31 3.99 -10.36
N ASP A 230 12.93 5.20 -9.96
CA ASP A 230 13.61 6.01 -8.93
C ASP A 230 13.09 5.69 -7.52
N ALA A 231 11.84 5.26 -7.42
CA ALA A 231 11.23 4.88 -6.16
C ALA A 231 10.40 3.59 -6.28
N VAL A 232 10.30 2.91 -5.14
CA VAL A 232 9.37 1.79 -4.93
C VAL A 232 8.37 2.20 -3.86
N GLN A 233 7.09 2.12 -4.19
CA GLN A 233 6.00 2.26 -3.23
C GLN A 233 5.43 0.90 -2.91
N LEU A 234 5.46 0.51 -1.65
CA LEU A 234 4.75 -0.67 -1.17
C LEU A 234 3.29 -0.31 -0.85
N LEU A 235 2.34 -1.15 -1.29
CA LEU A 235 1.00 -1.15 -0.70
C LEU A 235 1.12 -1.42 0.81
N PRO A 236 0.10 -1.09 1.62
CA PRO A 236 0.22 -1.16 3.08
C PRO A 236 0.78 -2.51 3.54
N VAL A 237 1.75 -2.44 4.44
CA VAL A 237 2.46 -3.62 4.97
C VAL A 237 2.13 -3.87 6.44
N GLU A 238 1.17 -3.16 6.97
CA GLU A 238 0.70 -3.24 8.35
C GLU A 238 -0.16 -4.48 8.58
N PRO A 239 -0.36 -4.89 9.85
CA PRO A 239 -1.29 -5.94 10.20
C PRO A 239 -2.72 -5.65 9.74
N THR A 240 -3.33 -6.63 9.11
CA THR A 240 -4.68 -6.58 8.57
C THR A 240 -5.61 -7.55 9.29
N THR A 241 -6.88 -7.56 8.91
CA THR A 241 -7.85 -8.56 9.34
C THR A 241 -7.38 -9.98 9.05
N VAL A 242 -7.89 -10.92 9.81
CA VAL A 242 -7.68 -12.36 9.64
C VAL A 242 -8.98 -13.07 9.31
N TYR A 243 -8.93 -14.32 8.85
CA TYR A 243 -10.12 -15.07 8.41
C TYR A 243 -11.17 -15.24 9.51
N GLU A 244 -10.72 -15.51 10.72
CA GLU A 244 -11.60 -15.61 11.89
C GLU A 244 -11.23 -14.51 12.88
N ALA A 245 -12.21 -13.78 13.36
CA ALA A 245 -11.96 -12.77 14.39
C ALA A 245 -11.40 -13.42 15.66
N GLY A 246 -10.34 -12.82 16.19
CA GLY A 246 -9.69 -13.30 17.40
C GLY A 246 -8.30 -13.91 17.16
N PRO A 247 -7.74 -14.59 18.15
CA PRO A 247 -6.35 -15.06 18.11
C PRO A 247 -6.18 -16.36 17.31
N ALA A 248 -6.59 -16.39 16.05
CA ALA A 248 -6.57 -17.57 15.18
C ALA A 248 -5.19 -18.23 15.03
N PHE A 249 -4.11 -17.51 15.37
CA PHE A 249 -2.74 -18.01 15.28
C PHE A 249 -2.10 -18.29 16.63
N TRP A 250 -2.86 -18.08 17.72
CA TRP A 250 -2.42 -18.23 19.11
C TRP A 250 -3.56 -18.81 19.94
N GLU A 251 -3.74 -20.14 19.93
CA GLU A 251 -4.78 -20.82 20.71
C GLU A 251 -4.23 -21.33 22.04
N GLU A 252 -4.77 -20.85 23.15
CA GLU A 252 -4.29 -21.11 24.50
C GLU A 252 -5.02 -22.27 25.19
N GLU A 253 -4.26 -23.14 25.85
CA GLU A 253 -4.73 -24.06 26.86
C GLU A 253 -4.09 -23.71 28.21
N ASP A 254 -4.90 -23.21 29.14
CA ASP A 254 -4.43 -22.73 30.45
C ASP A 254 -4.19 -23.91 31.41
N HIS A 255 -3.03 -23.90 32.05
CA HIS A 255 -2.63 -24.93 33.04
C HIS A 255 -2.50 -24.37 34.46
N GLY A 256 -3.01 -23.19 34.75
CA GLY A 256 -3.00 -22.53 36.04
C GLY A 256 -2.14 -21.24 36.05
N SER A 257 -1.75 -20.77 37.24
CA SER A 257 -1.12 -19.46 37.39
C SER A 257 0.21 -19.30 36.69
N ASP A 258 0.97 -20.37 36.49
CA ASP A 258 2.41 -20.29 36.20
C ASP A 258 2.77 -20.77 34.78
N SER A 259 1.83 -21.37 34.04
CA SER A 259 2.12 -21.84 32.68
C SER A 259 0.86 -22.02 31.84
N LEU A 260 1.06 -21.96 30.52
CA LEU A 260 0.05 -22.28 29.53
C LEU A 260 0.71 -23.04 28.36
N THR A 261 -0.08 -23.76 27.60
CA THR A 261 0.34 -24.34 26.33
C THR A 261 -0.37 -23.61 25.21
N VAL A 262 0.35 -23.31 24.14
CA VAL A 262 -0.18 -22.58 23.00
C VAL A 262 -0.02 -23.41 21.74
N ASP A 263 -1.10 -23.61 21.03
CA ASP A 263 -1.08 -24.09 19.65
C ASP A 263 -0.83 -22.88 18.74
N LEU A 264 0.42 -22.75 18.30
CA LEU A 264 0.87 -21.70 17.41
C LEU A 264 0.67 -22.11 15.96
N THR A 265 0.01 -21.26 15.21
CA THR A 265 -0.13 -21.40 13.75
C THR A 265 0.55 -20.22 13.06
N ARG A 266 1.33 -20.50 12.02
CA ARG A 266 1.93 -19.42 11.21
C ARG A 266 0.82 -18.61 10.54
N PRO A 267 0.83 -17.27 10.66
CA PRO A 267 -0.13 -16.43 9.96
C PRO A 267 -0.09 -16.63 8.44
N ASP A 268 -1.25 -16.84 7.83
CA ASP A 268 -1.41 -17.18 6.42
C ASP A 268 -2.49 -16.36 5.68
N THR A 269 -3.15 -15.43 6.36
CA THR A 269 -4.20 -14.63 5.77
C THR A 269 -3.62 -13.52 4.89
N THR A 270 -3.67 -13.72 3.58
CA THR A 270 -3.28 -12.68 2.61
C THR A 270 -4.37 -11.64 2.44
N ASN A 271 -3.95 -10.39 2.24
CA ASN A 271 -4.83 -9.24 2.10
C ASN A 271 -4.19 -8.22 1.14
N TRP A 272 -4.98 -7.35 0.55
CA TRP A 272 -4.48 -6.28 -0.31
C TRP A 272 -3.76 -5.15 0.47
N GLY A 273 -3.86 -5.17 1.79
CA GLY A 273 -3.17 -4.28 2.71
C GLY A 273 -4.03 -3.19 3.36
N TYR A 274 -5.18 -2.85 2.79
CA TYR A 274 -6.00 -1.72 3.26
C TYR A 274 -7.05 -2.09 4.32
N ASP A 275 -7.29 -3.37 4.58
CA ASP A 275 -8.17 -3.82 5.66
C ASP A 275 -7.42 -3.86 6.99
N VAL A 276 -6.84 -2.71 7.39
CA VAL A 276 -6.00 -2.59 8.58
C VAL A 276 -6.83 -2.64 9.87
N VAL A 277 -6.21 -3.13 10.95
CA VAL A 277 -6.81 -3.16 12.28
C VAL A 277 -6.28 -2.06 13.21
N ILE A 278 -5.43 -1.18 12.69
CA ILE A 278 -4.73 -0.08 13.38
C ILE A 278 -3.74 -0.57 14.45
N ALA A 279 -3.96 -1.67 15.13
CA ALA A 279 -2.99 -2.24 16.05
C ALA A 279 -1.73 -2.72 15.31
N GLY A 280 -0.56 -2.31 15.75
CA GLY A 280 0.72 -2.68 15.11
C GLY A 280 1.08 -1.89 13.85
N MET A 281 0.52 -0.69 13.65
CA MET A 281 0.87 0.15 12.50
C MET A 281 2.35 0.58 12.47
N GLY A 282 3.06 0.49 13.56
CA GLY A 282 4.50 0.73 13.65
C GLY A 282 5.36 -0.45 13.17
N THR A 283 4.79 -1.61 12.89
CA THR A 283 5.50 -2.83 12.47
C THR A 283 4.99 -3.39 11.15
N VAL A 284 5.28 -4.65 10.86
CA VAL A 284 5.00 -5.34 9.61
C VAL A 284 4.06 -6.51 9.85
N ASN A 285 3.12 -6.73 8.93
CA ASN A 285 2.26 -7.89 8.92
C ASN A 285 3.11 -9.19 8.81
N PRO A 286 3.01 -10.12 9.74
CA PRO A 286 3.84 -11.33 9.74
C PRO A 286 3.66 -12.21 8.49
N VAL A 287 2.54 -12.11 7.78
CA VAL A 287 2.32 -12.82 6.51
C VAL A 287 3.30 -12.39 5.41
N LEU A 288 3.81 -11.14 5.49
CA LEU A 288 4.77 -10.60 4.53
C LEU A 288 6.23 -10.97 4.85
N LEU A 289 6.45 -11.65 5.98
CA LEU A 289 7.78 -11.96 6.50
C LEU A 289 8.09 -13.45 6.30
N GLU A 290 9.22 -13.75 5.66
CA GLU A 290 9.68 -15.13 5.50
C GLU A 290 10.17 -15.71 6.84
N SER A 291 10.98 -14.93 7.56
CA SER A 291 11.52 -15.28 8.87
C SER A 291 10.57 -14.97 10.03
N GLY A 292 9.47 -14.23 9.79
CA GLY A 292 8.60 -13.70 10.83
C GLY A 292 9.21 -12.54 11.63
N ARG A 293 10.29 -11.90 11.11
CA ARG A 293 11.01 -10.82 11.79
C ARG A 293 10.82 -9.47 11.12
N PRO A 294 10.52 -8.40 11.86
CA PRO A 294 10.31 -7.07 11.30
C PRO A 294 11.55 -6.50 10.58
N ASP A 295 12.74 -7.03 10.85
CA ASP A 295 14.01 -6.71 10.20
C ASP A 295 13.95 -6.79 8.67
N GLU A 296 13.08 -7.63 8.10
CA GLU A 296 12.96 -7.77 6.65
C GLU A 296 12.54 -6.49 5.94
N LEU A 297 11.78 -5.60 6.61
CA LEU A 297 11.46 -4.28 6.04
C LEU A 297 12.69 -3.37 6.03
N LEU A 298 13.51 -3.43 7.07
CA LEU A 298 14.79 -2.71 7.12
C LEU A 298 15.74 -3.21 6.03
N ASP A 299 15.85 -4.54 5.86
CA ASP A 299 16.69 -5.15 4.82
C ASP A 299 16.25 -4.69 3.44
N PHE A 300 14.95 -4.66 3.19
CA PHE A 300 14.39 -4.17 1.93
C PHE A 300 14.74 -2.69 1.67
N ALA A 301 14.57 -1.83 2.69
CA ALA A 301 14.96 -0.42 2.58
C ALA A 301 16.46 -0.29 2.26
N CYS A 302 17.31 -1.04 2.96
CA CYS A 302 18.74 -1.06 2.72
C CYS A 302 19.10 -1.53 1.29
N ALA A 303 18.45 -2.56 0.78
CA ALA A 303 18.66 -3.06 -0.59
C ALA A 303 18.32 -2.00 -1.64
N LEU A 304 17.26 -1.23 -1.44
CA LEU A 304 16.89 -0.12 -2.32
C LEU A 304 17.91 1.02 -2.27
N HIS A 305 18.34 1.40 -1.08
CA HIS A 305 19.30 2.50 -0.88
C HIS A 305 20.70 2.15 -1.37
N ASN A 306 21.11 0.89 -1.28
CA ASN A 306 22.39 0.38 -1.75
C ASN A 306 22.39 0.04 -3.25
N PHE A 307 21.29 0.26 -3.96
CA PHE A 307 21.23 0.05 -5.41
C PHE A 307 22.24 0.97 -6.11
N PRO A 308 22.91 0.58 -7.24
CA PRO A 308 23.91 1.40 -7.95
C PRO A 308 23.49 2.83 -8.29
N ARG A 309 22.20 3.01 -8.59
CA ARG A 309 21.50 4.31 -8.57
C ARG A 309 20.43 4.20 -7.48
N PRO A 310 20.68 4.72 -6.26
CA PRO A 310 19.78 4.50 -5.13
C PRO A 310 18.32 4.74 -5.44
N LYS A 311 17.46 3.89 -4.89
CA LYS A 311 16.02 3.98 -5.04
C LYS A 311 15.38 4.40 -3.72
N LYS A 312 14.37 5.24 -3.79
CA LYS A 312 13.60 5.69 -2.63
C LYS A 312 12.57 4.63 -2.23
N LEU A 313 12.33 4.50 -0.95
CA LEU A 313 11.21 3.72 -0.41
C LEU A 313 10.05 4.65 -0.06
N VAL A 314 8.87 4.39 -0.59
CA VAL A 314 7.63 5.06 -0.22
C VAL A 314 6.71 4.05 0.46
N LEU A 315 6.23 4.35 1.66
CA LEU A 315 5.28 3.51 2.38
C LEU A 315 3.87 4.10 2.27
N ASP A 316 2.93 3.24 1.97
CA ASP A 316 1.51 3.55 1.97
C ASP A 316 0.96 3.32 3.39
N VAL A 317 0.28 4.30 3.98
CA VAL A 317 -0.22 4.21 5.35
C VAL A 317 -1.71 4.53 5.41
N VAL A 318 -2.44 3.69 6.14
CA VAL A 318 -3.90 3.78 6.31
C VAL A 318 -4.22 4.19 7.73
N PHE A 319 -4.53 5.47 7.94
CA PHE A 319 -4.87 6.02 9.26
C PHE A 319 -6.28 6.62 9.34
N GLY A 320 -7.03 6.67 8.25
CA GLY A 320 -8.38 7.23 8.22
C GLY A 320 -9.45 6.29 8.78
N HIS A 321 -9.23 4.99 8.68
CA HIS A 321 -10.19 3.96 9.10
C HIS A 321 -9.51 2.73 9.70
N SER A 322 -10.29 1.92 10.39
CA SER A 322 -9.95 0.57 10.80
C SER A 322 -11.02 -0.39 10.30
N ASP A 323 -10.63 -1.60 9.94
CA ASP A 323 -11.61 -2.68 9.80
C ASP A 323 -12.32 -2.94 11.15
N ASN A 324 -13.53 -3.50 11.10
CA ASN A 324 -14.30 -3.80 12.30
C ASN A 324 -13.60 -4.76 13.28
N GLN A 325 -12.73 -5.65 12.79
CA GLN A 325 -11.93 -6.50 13.65
C GLN A 325 -11.00 -5.71 14.59
N GLY A 326 -10.65 -4.48 14.25
CA GLY A 326 -9.89 -3.58 15.13
C GLY A 326 -10.58 -3.32 16.46
N THR A 327 -11.91 -3.42 16.53
CA THR A 327 -12.66 -3.29 17.80
C THR A 327 -12.40 -4.43 18.79
N ASN A 328 -11.77 -5.52 18.35
CA ASN A 328 -11.36 -6.62 19.22
C ASN A 328 -10.01 -6.40 19.90
N VAL A 329 -9.23 -5.41 19.45
CA VAL A 329 -7.88 -5.13 19.97
C VAL A 329 -7.72 -3.72 20.53
N LEU A 330 -8.58 -2.79 20.13
CA LEU A 330 -8.54 -1.39 20.54
C LEU A 330 -9.79 -1.02 21.35
N ASN A 331 -9.63 -0.17 22.34
CA ASN A 331 -10.78 0.33 23.12
C ASN A 331 -11.63 1.33 22.31
N SER A 332 -12.86 1.59 22.78
CA SER A 332 -13.84 2.41 22.07
C SER A 332 -13.40 3.85 21.80
N ASN A 333 -12.44 4.40 22.54
CA ASN A 333 -11.96 5.77 22.34
C ASN A 333 -11.16 5.94 21.04
N TRP A 334 -10.65 4.84 20.46
CA TRP A 334 -9.98 4.85 19.17
C TRP A 334 -10.92 5.16 18.01
N PHE A 335 -12.23 4.98 18.17
CA PHE A 335 -13.19 5.01 17.08
C PHE A 335 -14.18 6.17 17.21
N ALA A 336 -14.50 6.79 16.08
CA ALA A 336 -15.51 7.86 15.98
C ALA A 336 -16.86 7.35 15.45
N GLY A 337 -16.96 6.06 15.14
CA GLY A 337 -18.17 5.41 14.66
C GLY A 337 -17.96 4.69 13.32
N PRO A 338 -18.99 3.94 12.85
CA PRO A 338 -18.88 3.09 11.67
C PRO A 338 -18.75 3.88 10.38
N ASN A 339 -18.11 3.27 9.38
CA ASN A 339 -18.05 3.73 8.00
C ASN A 339 -18.15 2.54 7.02
N MET A 340 -18.02 2.80 5.73
CA MET A 340 -18.09 1.76 4.70
C MET A 340 -16.93 0.74 4.73
N TYR A 341 -15.83 1.07 5.40
CA TYR A 341 -14.64 0.21 5.54
C TYR A 341 -14.52 -0.45 6.91
N GLY A 342 -15.42 -0.14 7.82
CA GLY A 342 -15.44 -0.61 9.20
C GLY A 342 -15.70 0.52 10.18
N GLN A 343 -14.66 1.12 10.75
CA GLN A 343 -14.74 2.18 11.76
C GLN A 343 -13.93 3.40 11.32
N ASN A 344 -14.47 4.61 11.52
CA ASN A 344 -13.69 5.84 11.47
C ASN A 344 -12.78 5.94 12.67
N MET A 345 -11.56 6.40 12.48
CA MET A 345 -10.65 6.65 13.58
C MET A 345 -10.99 7.98 14.30
N ASN A 346 -10.82 7.99 15.62
CA ASN A 346 -11.08 9.17 16.44
C ASN A 346 -9.83 10.06 16.54
N TYR A 347 -9.32 10.50 15.42
CA TYR A 347 -8.13 11.36 15.34
C TYR A 347 -8.32 12.77 15.95
N ARG A 348 -9.53 13.10 16.43
CA ARG A 348 -9.78 14.29 17.25
C ARG A 348 -9.46 14.06 18.73
N HIS A 349 -9.40 12.81 19.19
CA HIS A 349 -8.99 12.50 20.55
C HIS A 349 -7.47 12.74 20.70
N PRO A 350 -7.01 13.56 21.65
CA PRO A 350 -5.60 13.94 21.76
C PRO A 350 -4.63 12.74 21.81
N THR A 351 -4.97 11.72 22.58
CA THR A 351 -4.14 10.52 22.75
C THR A 351 -4.10 9.70 21.47
N VAL A 352 -5.26 9.42 20.85
CA VAL A 352 -5.33 8.66 19.58
C VAL A 352 -4.53 9.36 18.50
N ARG A 353 -4.71 10.68 18.35
CA ARG A 353 -3.95 11.53 17.42
C ARG A 353 -2.44 11.40 17.62
N ALA A 354 -1.96 11.49 18.87
CA ALA A 354 -0.54 11.38 19.18
C ALA A 354 0.02 9.97 18.95
N LEU A 355 -0.73 8.93 19.32
CA LEU A 355 -0.32 7.54 19.10
C LEU A 355 -0.24 7.19 17.61
N MET A 356 -1.21 7.64 16.80
CA MET A 356 -1.18 7.41 15.36
C MET A 356 0.01 8.11 14.69
N LEU A 357 0.34 9.34 15.09
CA LEU A 357 1.56 10.02 14.61
C LEU A 357 2.84 9.29 15.02
N GLU A 358 2.86 8.73 16.22
CA GLU A 358 3.99 7.93 16.69
C GLU A 358 4.10 6.61 15.92
N MET A 359 2.99 5.93 15.60
CA MET A 359 2.98 4.74 14.74
C MET A 359 3.58 5.06 13.37
N GLN A 360 3.18 6.19 12.76
CA GLN A 360 3.78 6.66 11.50
C GLN A 360 5.28 6.89 11.65
N ARG A 361 5.72 7.58 12.71
CA ARG A 361 7.13 7.85 12.97
C ARG A 361 7.94 6.56 13.08
N ARG A 362 7.43 5.57 13.82
CA ARG A 362 8.07 4.25 13.95
C ARG A 362 8.21 3.55 12.60
N LYS A 363 7.13 3.52 11.82
CA LYS A 363 7.14 2.90 10.49
C LYS A 363 8.16 3.55 9.55
N VAL A 364 8.17 4.88 9.47
CA VAL A 364 9.07 5.61 8.59
C VAL A 364 10.54 5.44 9.00
N ASN A 365 10.82 5.25 10.28
CA ASN A 365 12.20 5.01 10.79
C ASN A 365 12.83 3.70 10.33
N PHE A 366 12.06 2.77 9.73
CA PHE A 366 12.66 1.66 8.96
C PHE A 366 13.47 2.14 7.77
N GLY A 367 13.29 3.38 7.33
CA GLY A 367 14.07 4.01 6.28
C GLY A 367 13.26 4.47 5.08
N ALA A 368 12.00 4.85 5.27
CA ALA A 368 11.20 5.37 4.18
C ALA A 368 11.58 6.82 3.83
N ASP A 369 11.73 7.10 2.53
CA ASP A 369 11.96 8.44 1.97
C ASP A 369 10.66 9.22 1.78
N GLY A 370 9.56 8.50 1.64
CA GLY A 370 8.25 9.08 1.39
C GLY A 370 7.11 8.30 2.03
N VAL A 371 5.97 8.98 2.14
CA VAL A 371 4.73 8.43 2.68
C VAL A 371 3.57 8.79 1.75
N ARG A 372 2.77 7.80 1.39
CA ARG A 372 1.44 8.00 0.80
C ARG A 372 0.41 7.81 1.89
N VAL A 373 -0.46 8.79 2.06
CA VAL A 373 -1.56 8.73 3.03
C VAL A 373 -2.83 8.32 2.32
N ASP A 374 -3.33 7.13 2.68
CA ASP A 374 -4.57 6.58 2.13
C ASP A 374 -5.77 7.38 2.60
N GLY A 375 -6.74 7.56 1.70
CA GLY A 375 -8.04 8.14 2.02
C GLY A 375 -7.97 9.46 2.78
N ALA A 376 -6.97 10.32 2.52
CA ALA A 376 -6.79 11.55 3.29
C ALA A 376 -8.01 12.48 3.26
N GLN A 377 -8.90 12.38 2.23
CA GLN A 377 -10.20 13.06 2.19
C GLN A 377 -11.13 12.64 3.34
N ASP A 378 -10.86 11.55 4.01
CA ASP A 378 -11.70 11.03 5.10
C ASP A 378 -11.33 11.59 6.47
N PHE A 379 -10.22 12.33 6.57
CA PHE A 379 -9.86 13.08 7.77
C PHE A 379 -10.78 14.29 7.95
N LYS A 380 -12.03 14.04 8.27
CA LYS A 380 -13.09 15.04 8.46
C LYS A 380 -13.96 14.69 9.66
N TRP A 381 -14.59 15.70 10.23
CA TRP A 381 -15.46 15.57 11.38
C TRP A 381 -16.67 16.49 11.25
N TRP A 382 -17.77 16.12 11.91
CA TRP A 382 -18.94 16.96 12.00
C TRP A 382 -18.72 18.05 13.05
N ASP A 383 -18.79 19.31 12.63
CA ASP A 383 -18.71 20.46 13.52
C ASP A 383 -20.13 20.94 13.86
N PRO A 384 -20.61 20.74 15.10
CA PRO A 384 -21.95 21.10 15.50
C PRO A 384 -22.18 22.61 15.60
N GLU A 385 -21.10 23.43 15.73
CA GLU A 385 -21.23 24.89 15.80
C GLU A 385 -21.58 25.52 14.47
N VAL A 386 -21.11 24.94 13.38
CA VAL A 386 -21.37 25.40 12.02
C VAL A 386 -22.28 24.47 11.25
N GLU A 387 -22.74 23.38 11.86
CA GLU A 387 -23.58 22.35 11.25
C GLU A 387 -23.05 21.85 9.90
N ALA A 388 -21.74 21.59 9.81
CA ALA A 388 -21.08 21.18 8.57
C ALA A 388 -19.93 20.20 8.84
N MET A 389 -19.58 19.41 7.82
CA MET A 389 -18.36 18.61 7.83
C MET A 389 -17.15 19.54 7.66
N ARG A 390 -16.18 19.42 8.55
CA ARG A 390 -14.87 20.08 8.44
C ARG A 390 -13.77 19.05 8.23
N HIS A 391 -12.75 19.43 7.48
CA HIS A 391 -11.53 18.65 7.31
C HIS A 391 -10.51 19.00 8.39
N ASP A 392 -9.73 17.99 8.81
CA ASP A 392 -8.67 18.14 9.80
C ASP A 392 -7.31 18.39 9.12
N ASP A 393 -7.18 19.54 8.45
CA ASP A 393 -5.97 19.95 7.75
C ASP A 393 -4.77 20.03 8.68
N GLU A 394 -5.01 20.41 9.97
CA GLU A 394 -3.98 20.49 10.98
C GLU A 394 -3.36 19.12 11.29
N TYR A 395 -4.18 18.06 11.28
CA TYR A 395 -3.65 16.71 11.47
C TYR A 395 -2.82 16.24 10.27
N LEU A 396 -3.30 16.45 9.05
CA LEU A 396 -2.53 16.12 7.84
C LEU A 396 -1.20 16.89 7.79
N GLN A 397 -1.21 18.16 8.21
CA GLN A 397 0.01 18.94 8.36
C GLN A 397 0.94 18.34 9.41
N SER A 398 0.40 17.93 10.57
CA SER A 398 1.18 17.28 11.63
C SER A 398 1.85 15.98 11.14
N MET A 399 1.18 15.19 10.27
CA MET A 399 1.76 14.00 9.66
C MET A 399 3.00 14.35 8.81
N SER A 400 2.95 15.43 8.01
CA SER A 400 4.06 15.84 7.15
C SER A 400 5.19 16.57 7.89
N ASP A 401 4.93 17.09 9.09
CA ASP A 401 5.90 17.83 9.90
C ASP A 401 6.73 16.93 10.84
N ILE A 402 6.40 15.64 10.94
CA ILE A 402 7.17 14.71 11.77
C ILE A 402 8.62 14.65 11.29
N VAL A 403 9.54 14.94 12.19
CA VAL A 403 10.97 14.78 11.96
C VAL A 403 11.37 13.33 12.26
N GLN A 404 11.92 12.69 11.27
CA GLN A 404 12.46 11.33 11.36
C GLN A 404 13.94 11.36 11.72
N GLN A 405 14.40 10.27 12.37
CA GLN A 405 15.80 10.11 12.77
C GLN A 405 16.30 8.75 12.28
N VAL A 406 17.09 8.76 11.20
CA VAL A 406 17.63 7.52 10.63
C VAL A 406 19.13 7.66 10.38
N ALA A 407 19.93 6.74 10.90
CA ALA A 407 21.38 6.72 10.77
C ALA A 407 22.05 8.07 11.11
N GLY A 408 21.51 8.78 12.10
CA GLY A 408 22.00 10.10 12.52
C GLY A 408 21.64 11.25 11.57
N THR A 409 20.75 11.02 10.60
CA THR A 409 20.22 12.05 9.71
C THR A 409 18.82 12.43 10.18
N SER A 410 18.58 13.75 10.36
CA SER A 410 17.26 14.31 10.68
C SER A 410 16.60 14.77 9.39
N TYR A 411 15.42 14.26 9.09
CA TYR A 411 14.73 14.62 7.85
C TYR A 411 13.21 14.60 8.00
N ARG A 412 12.51 15.24 7.06
CA ARG A 412 11.08 15.07 6.84
C ARG A 412 10.91 14.32 5.51
N PRO A 413 10.15 13.21 5.49
CA PRO A 413 9.90 12.46 4.26
C PRO A 413 9.05 13.27 3.26
N TRP A 414 9.13 12.90 1.99
CA TRP A 414 8.18 13.36 1.00
C TRP A 414 6.79 12.79 1.28
N PHE A 415 5.74 13.60 1.08
CA PHE A 415 4.36 13.19 1.31
C PHE A 415 3.51 13.28 0.04
N VAL A 416 2.63 12.28 -0.12
CA VAL A 416 1.56 12.29 -1.11
C VAL A 416 0.25 11.90 -0.45
N PHE A 417 -0.76 12.74 -0.58
CA PHE A 417 -2.08 12.51 -0.01
C PHE A 417 -3.04 11.99 -1.06
N GLU A 418 -3.71 10.87 -0.79
CA GLU A 418 -4.77 10.42 -1.65
C GLU A 418 -6.02 11.27 -1.47
N ASP A 419 -6.56 11.73 -2.57
CA ASP A 419 -7.74 12.56 -2.60
C ASP A 419 -9.03 11.80 -3.02
N GLY A 420 -8.95 10.60 -3.51
CA GLY A 420 -10.09 9.80 -3.94
C GLY A 420 -11.04 10.51 -4.94
N ARG A 421 -10.74 11.76 -5.28
CA ARG A 421 -11.52 12.63 -6.15
C ARG A 421 -10.63 13.17 -7.25
N PRO A 422 -10.57 12.47 -8.37
CA PRO A 422 -9.56 12.72 -9.37
C PRO A 422 -9.65 14.05 -10.09
N TRP A 423 -10.77 14.72 -9.97
CA TRP A 423 -11.05 15.77 -10.94
C TRP A 423 -11.62 16.97 -10.26
N PRO A 424 -11.01 18.14 -10.52
CA PRO A 424 -11.63 19.40 -10.25
C PRO A 424 -12.98 19.46 -10.94
N GLN A 425 -14.03 19.40 -10.17
CA GLN A 425 -15.36 19.78 -10.62
C GLN A 425 -15.72 21.00 -9.81
N GLU A 426 -16.42 21.92 -10.43
CA GLU A 426 -16.93 23.12 -9.82
C GLU A 426 -17.09 22.98 -8.30
N ASP A 427 -16.53 23.88 -7.56
CA ASP A 427 -16.66 24.07 -6.12
C ASP A 427 -16.13 22.97 -5.18
N TRP A 428 -16.29 21.70 -5.49
CA TRP A 428 -15.93 20.68 -4.51
C TRP A 428 -14.48 20.24 -4.53
N GLU A 429 -13.76 20.53 -5.59
CA GLU A 429 -12.33 20.33 -5.62
C GLU A 429 -11.53 21.43 -5.00
N LEU A 430 -12.03 22.65 -5.12
CA LEU A 430 -11.51 23.78 -4.36
C LEU A 430 -11.75 23.59 -2.87
N SER A 431 -12.72 22.76 -2.50
CA SER A 431 -13.02 22.39 -1.11
C SER A 431 -12.31 21.12 -0.66
N SER A 432 -11.51 20.45 -1.51
CA SER A 432 -10.72 19.32 -1.11
C SER A 432 -9.66 19.75 -0.09
N THR A 433 -9.60 19.05 1.01
CA THR A 433 -8.62 19.23 2.09
C THR A 433 -7.19 19.30 1.59
N TYR A 434 -6.88 18.54 0.56
CA TYR A 434 -5.55 18.51 0.00
C TYR A 434 -5.12 19.76 -0.65
N ARG A 435 -6.02 20.38 -1.41
CA ARG A 435 -5.68 21.62 -2.08
C ARG A 435 -5.36 22.69 -1.04
N ALA A 436 -6.15 22.77 0.04
CA ALA A 436 -5.87 23.67 1.15
C ALA A 436 -4.55 23.32 1.84
N VAL A 437 -4.27 22.03 2.04
CA VAL A 437 -2.99 21.56 2.60
C VAL A 437 -1.84 21.85 1.65
N ILE A 438 -1.98 21.59 0.35
CA ILE A 438 -0.95 21.87 -0.66
C ILE A 438 -0.69 23.36 -0.79
N GLU A 439 -1.74 24.17 -0.87
CA GLU A 439 -1.64 25.63 -1.03
C GLU A 439 -1.18 26.32 0.26
N GLY A 440 -1.58 25.80 1.42
CA GLY A 440 -1.20 26.31 2.74
C GLY A 440 0.11 25.77 3.26
N GLN A 441 0.68 24.74 2.64
CA GLN A 441 1.93 24.17 3.09
C GLN A 441 3.10 25.12 2.89
N ARG A 442 3.90 25.20 3.93
CA ARG A 442 5.21 25.84 3.88
C ARG A 442 6.18 25.11 2.94
N ASP A 443 5.84 23.87 2.61
CA ASP A 443 6.62 22.96 1.83
C ASP A 443 6.00 22.76 0.45
N PRO A 444 6.67 23.19 -0.63
CA PRO A 444 6.16 23.07 -2.00
C PRO A 444 6.13 21.63 -2.53
N ASP A 445 6.65 20.65 -1.78
CA ASP A 445 6.83 19.28 -2.25
C ASP A 445 5.77 18.30 -1.75
N VAL A 446 4.61 18.78 -1.33
CA VAL A 446 3.46 17.92 -1.05
C VAL A 446 2.72 17.59 -2.31
N PHE A 447 2.56 16.29 -2.54
CA PHE A 447 1.95 15.75 -3.73
C PHE A 447 0.54 15.28 -3.46
N GLN A 448 -0.32 15.52 -4.41
CA GLN A 448 -1.65 15.00 -4.43
C GLN A 448 -1.68 13.72 -5.26
N TRP A 449 -2.22 12.66 -4.65
CA TRP A 449 -2.61 11.46 -5.34
C TRP A 449 -4.01 11.64 -5.89
N GLY A 450 -4.11 12.21 -7.05
CA GLY A 450 -5.37 12.21 -7.78
C GLY A 450 -5.30 11.14 -8.87
N PRO A 451 -6.41 10.55 -9.30
CA PRO A 451 -6.42 9.65 -10.44
C PRO A 451 -6.20 10.40 -11.76
N LEU A 452 -5.10 11.05 -11.87
CA LEU A 452 -4.50 11.41 -13.14
C LEU A 452 -3.85 10.19 -13.81
N THR A 453 -4.20 9.03 -13.36
CA THR A 453 -3.93 7.76 -13.99
C THR A 453 -4.91 7.60 -15.15
N PHE A 454 -4.53 8.12 -16.26
CA PHE A 454 -5.40 8.21 -17.42
C PHE A 454 -5.79 6.90 -18.02
N ALA A 455 -4.84 6.01 -18.04
CA ALA A 455 -4.94 4.84 -18.87
C ALA A 455 -5.95 3.84 -18.32
N HIS A 456 -6.22 3.85 -17.03
CA HIS A 456 -6.87 2.72 -16.38
C HIS A 456 -8.22 3.02 -15.79
N ASN A 457 -8.54 4.27 -15.64
CA ASN A 457 -9.89 4.64 -15.22
C ASN A 457 -10.93 4.35 -16.29
N THR A 458 -10.50 4.23 -17.53
CA THR A 458 -11.39 3.83 -18.62
C THR A 458 -10.60 3.19 -19.74
N PRO A 459 -10.95 2.00 -20.18
CA PRO A 459 -10.38 1.40 -21.39
C PRO A 459 -10.76 2.10 -22.69
N PHE A 460 -11.45 3.21 -22.64
CA PHE A 460 -11.74 4.06 -23.81
C PHE A 460 -10.65 5.07 -24.11
N LEU A 461 -9.44 4.75 -23.95
CA LEU A 461 -8.37 5.72 -23.97
C LEU A 461 -8.36 6.58 -25.21
N TYR A 462 -8.65 6.01 -26.34
CA TYR A 462 -8.58 6.74 -27.59
C TYR A 462 -9.67 7.80 -27.72
N GLY A 463 -10.94 7.43 -27.59
CA GLY A 463 -12.04 8.38 -27.58
C GLY A 463 -12.05 9.26 -26.33
N PHE A 464 -11.54 8.73 -25.21
CA PHE A 464 -11.46 9.46 -23.95
C PHE A 464 -10.49 10.63 -24.00
N TRP A 465 -9.29 10.47 -24.53
CA TRP A 465 -8.29 11.53 -24.58
C TRP A 465 -8.80 12.76 -25.31
N LEU A 466 -9.45 12.57 -26.43
CA LEU A 466 -9.99 13.69 -27.17
C LEU A 466 -11.25 14.27 -26.53
N SER A 467 -12.15 13.44 -26.02
CA SER A 467 -13.37 13.88 -25.34
C SER A 467 -13.10 14.55 -23.98
N LYS A 468 -11.96 14.24 -23.36
CA LYS A 468 -11.51 14.80 -22.08
C LYS A 468 -10.33 15.75 -22.21
N TRP A 469 -10.16 16.37 -23.36
CA TRP A 469 -9.08 17.31 -23.63
C TRP A 469 -8.96 18.43 -22.58
N TRP A 470 -10.07 18.92 -22.06
CA TRP A 470 -10.09 19.92 -21.00
C TRP A 470 -9.38 19.42 -19.72
N ARG A 471 -9.53 18.16 -19.39
CA ARG A 471 -8.88 17.50 -18.27
C ARG A 471 -7.37 17.40 -18.45
N ILE A 472 -6.97 16.98 -19.63
CA ILE A 472 -5.54 16.89 -19.99
C ILE A 472 -4.90 18.26 -19.82
N ARG A 473 -5.55 19.33 -20.28
CA ARG A 473 -5.08 20.69 -20.10
C ARG A 473 -4.99 21.11 -18.64
N GLU A 474 -5.92 20.70 -17.82
CA GLU A 474 -5.91 20.99 -16.40
C GLU A 474 -4.72 20.33 -15.71
N ILE A 475 -4.46 19.07 -16.00
CA ILE A 475 -3.29 18.35 -15.51
C ILE A 475 -1.98 19.03 -15.91
N LEU A 476 -1.87 19.45 -17.15
CA LEU A 476 -0.70 20.16 -17.65
C LEU A 476 -0.47 21.48 -16.92
N ASN A 477 -1.52 22.09 -16.37
CA ASN A 477 -1.44 23.32 -15.60
C ASN A 477 -1.09 23.09 -14.11
N HIS A 478 -1.42 21.93 -13.56
CA HIS A 478 -1.22 21.61 -12.13
C HIS A 478 -0.37 20.35 -11.92
N GLY A 479 0.32 19.90 -12.95
CA GLY A 479 0.92 18.58 -13.00
C GLY A 479 2.20 18.38 -12.20
N SER A 480 2.90 19.43 -11.77
CA SER A 480 4.18 19.25 -11.07
C SER A 480 4.04 18.51 -9.74
N ASN A 481 2.92 18.68 -9.05
CA ASN A 481 2.64 18.05 -7.75
C ASN A 481 1.59 16.94 -7.82
N TRP A 482 1.51 16.24 -8.94
CA TRP A 482 0.58 15.14 -9.13
C TRP A 482 1.31 13.82 -9.39
N ILE A 483 0.68 12.71 -8.94
CA ILE A 483 1.04 11.39 -9.43
C ILE A 483 0.29 11.16 -10.74
N SER A 484 1.03 10.92 -11.79
CA SER A 484 0.50 10.54 -13.10
C SER A 484 0.90 9.09 -13.39
N GLY A 485 0.33 8.47 -14.41
CA GLY A 485 0.77 7.13 -14.78
C GLY A 485 -0.31 6.29 -15.42
N CYS A 486 0.04 5.05 -15.69
CA CYS A 486 -0.81 4.18 -16.44
C CYS A 486 -1.73 3.36 -15.55
N ALA A 487 -1.30 2.91 -14.40
CA ALA A 487 -2.13 2.19 -13.44
C ALA A 487 -1.65 2.30 -12.00
N ASN A 488 -2.58 2.22 -11.11
CA ASN A 488 -2.38 1.85 -9.71
C ASN A 488 -3.29 0.66 -9.34
N HIS A 489 -3.21 0.22 -8.11
CA HIS A 489 -4.03 -0.89 -7.60
C HIS A 489 -5.54 -0.63 -7.67
N ASP A 490 -5.97 0.63 -7.59
CA ASP A 490 -7.37 1.01 -7.68
C ASP A 490 -7.90 1.02 -9.11
N THR A 491 -7.11 1.51 -10.04
CA THR A 491 -7.56 1.72 -11.42
C THR A 491 -7.54 0.45 -12.25
N LEU A 492 -6.60 -0.45 -12.00
CA LEU A 492 -6.51 -1.72 -12.72
C LEU A 492 -7.75 -2.60 -12.55
N ARG A 493 -8.42 -2.53 -11.39
CA ARG A 493 -9.63 -3.30 -11.12
C ARG A 493 -10.87 -2.83 -11.87
N ARG A 494 -10.91 -1.61 -12.39
CA ARG A 494 -12.12 -0.98 -12.94
C ARG A 494 -12.45 -1.37 -14.38
N GLY A 495 -11.73 -2.33 -14.95
CA GLY A 495 -11.99 -2.84 -16.30
C GLY A 495 -13.40 -3.40 -16.53
N THR A 496 -14.15 -3.73 -15.46
CA THR A 496 -15.55 -4.16 -15.56
C THR A 496 -16.50 -3.08 -16.03
N GLN A 497 -16.14 -1.83 -15.95
CA GLN A 497 -16.94 -0.71 -16.46
C GLN A 497 -16.90 -0.58 -17.98
N VAL A 498 -16.16 -1.47 -18.67
CA VAL A 498 -16.07 -1.48 -20.12
C VAL A 498 -17.34 -2.03 -20.73
N ASP A 499 -18.10 -1.16 -21.38
CA ASP A 499 -19.18 -1.57 -22.25
C ASP A 499 -18.64 -1.87 -23.67
N THR A 500 -18.58 -3.15 -24.02
CA THR A 500 -18.11 -3.62 -25.33
C THR A 500 -19.01 -3.21 -26.50
N LYS A 501 -20.21 -2.67 -26.22
CA LYS A 501 -21.16 -2.25 -27.26
C LYS A 501 -21.02 -0.76 -27.63
N LEU A 502 -20.31 0.01 -26.83
CA LEU A 502 -20.07 1.42 -27.17
C LEU A 502 -19.17 1.54 -28.40
N ASN A 503 -19.56 2.37 -29.36
CA ASN A 503 -18.83 2.56 -30.61
C ASN A 503 -17.36 2.93 -30.41
N VAL A 504 -17.04 3.66 -29.35
CA VAL A 504 -15.66 4.02 -29.02
C VAL A 504 -14.84 2.78 -28.66
N ASN A 505 -15.43 1.83 -27.95
CA ASN A 505 -14.75 0.61 -27.54
C ASN A 505 -14.60 -0.40 -28.68
N THR A 506 -15.55 -0.46 -29.62
CA THR A 506 -15.46 -1.36 -30.80
C THR A 506 -14.28 -1.03 -31.70
N ARG A 507 -13.69 0.17 -31.59
CA ARG A 507 -12.47 0.53 -32.30
C ARG A 507 -11.22 -0.10 -31.68
N LEU A 508 -11.28 -0.42 -30.38
CA LEU A 508 -10.18 -1.04 -29.65
C LEU A 508 -10.19 -2.56 -29.77
N GLY A 509 -11.37 -3.17 -29.91
CA GLY A 509 -11.52 -4.61 -30.02
C GLY A 509 -12.98 -5.04 -30.04
N HIS A 510 -13.22 -6.32 -30.27
CA HIS A 510 -14.55 -6.93 -30.30
C HIS A 510 -14.88 -7.65 -28.97
N THR A 511 -13.84 -7.97 -28.21
CA THR A 511 -13.96 -8.57 -26.87
C THR A 511 -13.44 -7.60 -25.82
N ARG A 512 -13.87 -7.82 -24.58
CA ARG A 512 -13.39 -7.02 -23.44
C ARG A 512 -11.89 -7.15 -23.27
N MET A 513 -11.34 -8.35 -23.43
CA MET A 513 -9.90 -8.59 -23.33
C MET A 513 -9.11 -7.82 -24.38
N GLU A 514 -9.53 -7.86 -25.65
CA GLU A 514 -8.88 -7.09 -26.72
C GLU A 514 -8.88 -5.58 -26.43
N ILE A 515 -9.97 -5.06 -25.88
CA ILE A 515 -10.08 -3.64 -25.51
C ILE A 515 -9.11 -3.31 -24.37
N LEU A 516 -9.05 -4.16 -23.35
CA LEU A 516 -8.17 -3.97 -22.20
C LEU A 516 -6.70 -4.11 -22.56
N ASP A 517 -6.35 -5.08 -23.40
CA ASP A 517 -4.98 -5.25 -23.88
C ASP A 517 -4.48 -3.98 -24.59
N LYS A 518 -5.29 -3.41 -25.45
CA LYS A 518 -4.94 -2.15 -26.11
C LYS A 518 -4.85 -0.96 -25.15
N ALA A 519 -5.63 -0.96 -24.11
CA ALA A 519 -5.59 0.09 -23.10
C ALA A 519 -4.33 0.00 -22.23
N TYR A 520 -3.97 -1.20 -21.77
CA TYR A 520 -2.83 -1.39 -20.87
C TYR A 520 -1.50 -1.49 -21.58
N ASP A 521 -1.46 -2.08 -22.75
CA ASP A 521 -0.22 -2.26 -23.51
C ASP A 521 0.00 -1.23 -24.61
N ASN A 522 -0.65 -0.09 -24.51
CA ASN A 522 -0.50 0.96 -25.51
C ASN A 522 0.84 1.70 -25.35
N PRO A 523 1.85 1.45 -26.21
CA PRO A 523 3.14 2.10 -26.12
C PRO A 523 3.08 3.63 -26.26
N ALA A 524 2.11 4.14 -27.04
CA ALA A 524 1.94 5.57 -27.22
C ALA A 524 1.49 6.27 -25.93
N ILE A 525 0.68 5.61 -25.13
CA ILE A 525 0.24 6.16 -23.82
C ILE A 525 1.41 6.19 -22.84
N GLN A 526 2.18 5.12 -22.78
CA GLN A 526 3.40 5.08 -21.96
C GLN A 526 4.37 6.19 -22.38
N LEU A 527 4.55 6.35 -23.68
CA LEU A 527 5.39 7.40 -24.22
C LEU A 527 4.92 8.81 -23.80
N VAL A 528 3.63 9.09 -23.93
CA VAL A 528 3.04 10.40 -23.50
C VAL A 528 3.22 10.61 -22.01
N THR A 529 2.97 9.60 -21.20
CA THR A 529 3.09 9.67 -19.74
C THR A 529 4.53 9.97 -19.31
N TYR A 530 5.50 9.27 -19.88
CA TYR A 530 6.89 9.36 -19.43
C TYR A 530 7.71 10.47 -20.12
N ALA A 531 7.38 10.84 -21.35
CA ALA A 531 8.16 11.80 -22.13
C ALA A 531 7.53 13.19 -22.24
N ALA A 532 6.22 13.33 -21.97
CA ALA A 532 5.52 14.59 -22.19
C ALA A 532 4.85 15.14 -20.95
N PHE A 533 4.19 14.31 -20.15
CA PHE A 533 3.40 14.80 -19.03
C PHE A 533 4.25 15.27 -17.86
N PRO A 534 3.84 16.41 -17.24
CA PRO A 534 4.33 16.80 -15.94
C PRO A 534 3.85 15.84 -14.82
N GLY A 535 4.33 16.06 -13.60
CA GLY A 535 4.04 15.21 -12.45
C GLY A 535 4.98 14.02 -12.34
N VAL A 536 4.66 13.11 -11.43
CA VAL A 536 5.46 11.91 -11.15
C VAL A 536 4.74 10.68 -11.72
N PRO A 537 5.24 10.06 -12.79
CA PRO A 537 4.65 8.85 -13.32
C PRO A 537 4.79 7.68 -12.36
N MET A 538 3.74 6.88 -12.28
CA MET A 538 3.70 5.66 -11.49
C MET A 538 3.13 4.50 -12.31
N ASP A 539 3.74 3.33 -12.15
CA ASP A 539 3.23 2.07 -12.67
C ASP A 539 2.99 1.07 -11.54
N PHE A 540 1.88 0.37 -11.60
CA PHE A 540 1.64 -0.79 -10.75
C PHE A 540 2.26 -2.03 -11.39
N VAL A 541 3.06 -2.79 -10.64
CA VAL A 541 3.81 -3.93 -11.20
C VAL A 541 2.91 -4.97 -11.87
N ASN A 542 1.73 -5.24 -11.29
CA ASN A 542 0.76 -6.17 -11.88
C ASN A 542 0.27 -5.69 -13.26
N ALA A 543 0.03 -4.39 -13.43
CA ALA A 543 -0.32 -3.83 -14.72
C ALA A 543 0.82 -3.97 -15.74
N SER A 544 2.03 -3.60 -15.33
CA SER A 544 3.22 -3.71 -16.20
C SER A 544 3.54 -5.15 -16.62
N ALA A 545 3.23 -6.11 -15.75
CA ALA A 545 3.40 -7.54 -16.01
C ALA A 545 2.21 -8.17 -16.76
N ARG A 546 1.12 -7.41 -17.03
CA ARG A 546 -0.17 -7.95 -17.52
C ARG A 546 -0.74 -9.04 -16.61
N ALA A 547 -0.36 -9.01 -15.34
CA ALA A 547 -0.92 -9.89 -14.33
C ALA A 547 -2.30 -9.41 -13.92
N SER A 548 -3.15 -10.35 -13.56
CA SER A 548 -4.45 -10.03 -12.97
C SER A 548 -4.30 -9.32 -11.64
N TRP A 549 -5.31 -8.55 -11.29
CA TRP A 549 -5.41 -7.92 -10.00
C TRP A 549 -6.86 -7.87 -9.54
N GLY A 550 -7.11 -8.30 -8.33
CA GLY A 550 -8.39 -8.17 -7.64
C GLY A 550 -8.13 -7.87 -6.18
N PHE A 551 -9.09 -7.29 -5.49
CA PHE A 551 -8.95 -7.09 -4.06
C PHE A 551 -9.00 -8.42 -3.32
N ILE A 552 -7.97 -8.67 -2.56
CA ILE A 552 -7.88 -9.81 -1.66
C ILE A 552 -8.28 -9.28 -0.28
N ARG A 553 -9.59 -9.23 -0.03
CA ARG A 553 -10.18 -8.67 1.19
C ARG A 553 -10.78 -9.77 2.05
N ASN A 554 -10.69 -9.58 3.35
CA ASN A 554 -11.40 -10.37 4.32
C ASN A 554 -12.05 -9.45 5.35
N GLN A 555 -13.32 -9.11 5.13
CA GLN A 555 -14.09 -8.23 6.01
C GLN A 555 -15.43 -8.84 6.32
N ASP A 556 -15.75 -9.02 7.57
CA ASP A 556 -17.08 -9.30 8.04
C ASP A 556 -17.19 -9.15 9.57
N ASP A 557 -18.07 -8.30 10.01
CA ASP A 557 -18.27 -8.01 11.43
C ASP A 557 -19.02 -9.12 12.16
N LYS A 558 -19.82 -9.89 11.44
CA LYS A 558 -20.73 -10.87 12.04
C LYS A 558 -20.20 -12.29 11.95
N TYR A 559 -19.51 -12.62 10.87
CA TYR A 559 -19.11 -13.98 10.54
C TYR A 559 -17.60 -14.20 10.45
N GLY A 560 -16.80 -13.13 10.57
CA GLY A 560 -15.33 -13.17 10.50
C GLY A 560 -14.75 -13.33 9.09
N VAL A 561 -15.56 -13.68 8.08
CA VAL A 561 -15.15 -13.85 6.69
C VAL A 561 -16.11 -13.13 5.76
N LYS A 562 -15.60 -12.28 4.90
CA LYS A 562 -16.38 -11.65 3.85
C LYS A 562 -16.63 -12.66 2.72
N VAL A 563 -17.89 -13.05 2.54
CA VAL A 563 -18.28 -13.99 1.47
C VAL A 563 -18.65 -13.29 0.16
N VAL A 564 -18.77 -11.96 0.17
CA VAL A 564 -19.04 -11.17 -1.02
C VAL A 564 -17.81 -10.38 -1.36
N ALA A 565 -17.35 -10.54 -2.59
CA ALA A 565 -16.17 -9.88 -3.05
C ALA A 565 -16.50 -8.96 -4.23
N GLU A 566 -16.06 -7.70 -4.14
CA GLU A 566 -15.90 -6.83 -5.31
C GLU A 566 -14.95 -7.48 -6.32
N GLU A 567 -14.12 -8.36 -5.85
CA GLU A 567 -13.08 -9.12 -6.54
C GLU A 567 -13.66 -10.09 -7.58
N ALA A 568 -14.89 -10.53 -7.43
CA ALA A 568 -15.63 -11.27 -8.47
C ALA A 568 -15.62 -10.54 -9.82
N ILE A 569 -15.46 -9.25 -9.77
CA ILE A 569 -15.28 -8.38 -10.92
C ILE A 569 -14.10 -8.83 -11.81
N SER A 570 -12.98 -9.23 -11.22
CA SER A 570 -11.79 -9.68 -11.97
C SER A 570 -12.06 -10.94 -12.81
N LEU A 571 -12.90 -11.86 -12.34
CA LEU A 571 -13.30 -13.05 -13.10
C LEU A 571 -13.99 -12.72 -14.42
N LYS A 572 -14.66 -11.58 -14.51
CA LYS A 572 -15.44 -11.22 -15.70
C LYS A 572 -14.57 -10.69 -16.83
N TRP A 573 -13.39 -10.17 -16.54
CA TRP A 573 -12.59 -9.48 -17.54
C TRP A 573 -11.10 -9.81 -17.55
N GLN A 574 -10.55 -10.35 -16.44
CA GLN A 574 -9.13 -10.72 -16.35
C GLN A 574 -8.91 -12.23 -16.50
N VAL A 575 -9.93 -13.04 -16.29
CA VAL A 575 -9.84 -14.50 -16.36
C VAL A 575 -10.76 -14.99 -17.46
N ASP A 576 -10.20 -15.51 -18.54
CA ASP A 576 -10.96 -16.16 -19.61
C ASP A 576 -11.14 -17.68 -19.37
N GLU A 577 -11.93 -18.33 -20.21
CA GLU A 577 -12.20 -19.78 -20.10
C GLU A 577 -10.92 -20.62 -20.20
N TYR A 578 -9.98 -20.20 -21.06
CA TYR A 578 -8.71 -20.92 -21.22
C TYR A 578 -7.88 -20.81 -19.95
N SER A 579 -7.67 -19.60 -19.45
CA SER A 579 -6.87 -19.34 -18.23
C SER A 579 -7.46 -20.05 -17.01
N TYR A 580 -8.80 -20.05 -16.88
CA TYR A 580 -9.47 -20.80 -15.82
C TYR A 580 -9.28 -22.31 -15.96
N SER A 581 -9.33 -22.85 -17.18
CA SER A 581 -9.22 -24.30 -17.44
C SER A 581 -7.86 -24.91 -17.06
N LEU A 582 -6.82 -24.09 -16.95
CA LEU A 582 -5.49 -24.57 -16.57
C LEU A 582 -5.48 -25.20 -15.19
N PRO A 583 -4.83 -26.37 -15.00
CA PRO A 583 -4.85 -27.11 -13.72
C PRO A 583 -4.38 -26.31 -12.52
N GLN A 584 -3.42 -25.40 -12.72
CA GLN A 584 -2.85 -24.55 -11.69
C GLN A 584 -3.68 -23.31 -11.36
N SER A 585 -4.75 -23.03 -12.12
CA SER A 585 -5.63 -21.88 -11.89
C SER A 585 -6.83 -22.31 -11.06
N PHE A 586 -7.08 -21.61 -9.97
CA PHE A 586 -8.23 -21.82 -9.07
C PHE A 586 -8.38 -23.27 -8.58
N PRO A 587 -7.30 -23.94 -8.09
CA PRO A 587 -7.34 -25.35 -7.74
C PRO A 587 -8.25 -25.66 -6.54
N ARG A 588 -8.33 -24.77 -5.54
CA ARG A 588 -9.15 -24.95 -4.34
C ARG A 588 -10.64 -24.85 -4.69
N LEU A 589 -11.01 -23.84 -5.47
CA LEU A 589 -12.39 -23.63 -5.92
C LEU A 589 -12.86 -24.77 -6.84
N LYS A 590 -11.99 -25.28 -7.73
CA LYS A 590 -12.30 -26.48 -8.54
C LYS A 590 -12.54 -27.69 -7.67
N ALA A 591 -11.73 -27.90 -6.61
CA ALA A 591 -11.94 -28.99 -5.67
C ALA A 591 -13.24 -28.88 -4.88
N MET A 592 -13.85 -27.69 -4.81
CA MET A 592 -15.15 -27.42 -4.20
C MET A 592 -16.32 -27.53 -5.17
N GLY A 593 -16.08 -27.89 -6.44
CA GLY A 593 -17.12 -28.12 -7.44
C GLY A 593 -17.27 -27.04 -8.50
N PHE A 594 -16.48 -25.97 -8.46
CA PHE A 594 -16.45 -24.95 -9.51
C PHE A 594 -15.51 -25.38 -10.65
N GLU A 595 -15.89 -26.45 -11.37
CA GLU A 595 -15.02 -27.06 -12.40
C GLU A 595 -14.78 -26.16 -13.61
N ASP A 596 -15.73 -25.29 -13.93
CA ASP A 596 -15.65 -24.32 -15.03
C ASP A 596 -15.86 -22.88 -14.52
N ARG A 597 -15.38 -21.93 -15.32
CA ARG A 597 -15.48 -20.50 -15.00
C ARG A 597 -16.93 -20.03 -14.90
N GLU A 598 -17.83 -20.58 -15.73
CA GLU A 598 -19.22 -20.14 -15.77
C GLU A 598 -19.93 -20.43 -14.44
N SER A 599 -19.71 -21.59 -13.85
CA SER A 599 -20.27 -21.96 -12.55
C SER A 599 -19.80 -21.02 -11.44
N LEU A 600 -18.50 -20.68 -11.41
CA LEU A 600 -17.95 -19.73 -10.45
C LEU A 600 -18.50 -18.31 -10.66
N VAL A 601 -18.57 -17.83 -11.91
CA VAL A 601 -19.14 -16.51 -12.23
C VAL A 601 -20.60 -16.41 -11.80
N ARG A 602 -21.40 -17.45 -12.07
CA ARG A 602 -22.81 -17.49 -11.62
C ARG A 602 -22.91 -17.37 -10.09
N PHE A 603 -22.14 -18.17 -9.37
CA PHE A 603 -22.12 -18.12 -7.91
C PHE A 603 -21.79 -16.71 -7.40
N MET A 604 -20.71 -16.10 -7.93
CA MET A 604 -20.26 -14.78 -7.54
C MET A 604 -21.21 -13.63 -7.98
N GLU A 605 -22.08 -13.86 -8.94
CA GLU A 605 -23.14 -12.91 -9.32
C GLU A 605 -24.37 -12.99 -8.43
N PHE A 606 -24.76 -14.20 -8.02
CA PHE A 606 -25.89 -14.39 -7.13
C PHE A 606 -25.63 -13.91 -5.71
N LEU A 607 -24.40 -14.10 -5.23
CA LEU A 607 -24.05 -13.85 -3.84
C LEU A 607 -24.31 -12.39 -3.39
N PRO A 608 -23.88 -11.33 -4.13
CA PRO A 608 -24.17 -9.94 -3.75
C PRO A 608 -25.67 -9.63 -3.68
N ALA A 609 -26.44 -10.15 -4.63
CA ALA A 609 -27.88 -9.94 -4.62
C ALA A 609 -28.57 -10.61 -3.41
N LEU A 610 -28.10 -11.79 -3.01
CA LEU A 610 -28.61 -12.47 -1.82
C LEU A 610 -28.21 -11.75 -0.54
N VAL A 611 -26.98 -11.23 -0.47
CA VAL A 611 -26.53 -10.42 0.67
C VAL A 611 -27.43 -9.20 0.86
N GLU A 612 -27.73 -8.48 -0.21
CA GLU A 612 -28.58 -7.29 -0.16
C GLU A 612 -30.01 -7.61 0.33
N VAL A 613 -30.62 -8.69 -0.18
CA VAL A 613 -32.01 -9.04 0.18
C VAL A 613 -32.15 -9.76 1.52
N THR A 614 -31.08 -10.32 2.07
CA THR A 614 -31.09 -11.07 3.35
C THR A 614 -30.45 -10.32 4.52
N ASP A 615 -30.02 -9.08 4.29
CA ASP A 615 -29.24 -8.31 5.28
C ASP A 615 -28.06 -9.13 5.82
N TYR A 616 -27.33 -9.75 4.89
CA TYR A 616 -26.12 -10.54 5.17
C TYR A 616 -26.37 -11.76 6.10
N ASP A 617 -27.53 -12.42 6.05
CA ASP A 617 -27.77 -13.64 6.83
C ASP A 617 -27.24 -14.87 6.07
N LEU A 618 -26.03 -15.33 6.45
CA LEU A 618 -25.37 -16.47 5.79
C LEU A 618 -26.17 -17.79 5.86
N ASN A 619 -27.02 -18.00 6.87
CA ASN A 619 -27.86 -19.20 6.95
C ASN A 619 -28.97 -19.14 5.87
N VAL A 620 -29.56 -17.97 5.70
CA VAL A 620 -30.56 -17.76 4.65
C VAL A 620 -29.92 -17.81 3.26
N ILE A 621 -28.74 -17.19 3.09
CA ILE A 621 -27.99 -17.20 1.84
C ILE A 621 -27.64 -18.65 1.43
N ALA A 622 -27.08 -19.45 2.34
CA ALA A 622 -26.73 -20.83 2.07
C ALA A 622 -27.92 -21.65 1.59
N LYS A 623 -29.08 -21.47 2.26
CA LYS A 623 -30.31 -22.14 1.87
C LYS A 623 -30.80 -21.71 0.49
N LEU A 624 -30.86 -20.40 0.22
CA LEU A 624 -31.31 -19.87 -1.06
C LEU A 624 -30.43 -20.28 -2.22
N LEU A 625 -29.09 -20.30 -2.02
CA LEU A 625 -28.16 -20.78 -3.03
C LEU A 625 -28.37 -22.23 -3.40
N SER A 626 -28.58 -23.12 -2.41
CA SER A 626 -28.93 -24.54 -2.65
C SER A 626 -30.24 -24.72 -3.41
N GLU A 627 -31.24 -23.86 -3.15
CA GLU A 627 -32.52 -23.90 -3.83
C GLU A 627 -32.45 -23.39 -5.28
N VAL A 628 -31.61 -22.36 -5.54
CA VAL A 628 -31.48 -21.74 -6.87
C VAL A 628 -30.58 -22.57 -7.80
N ASP A 629 -29.49 -23.09 -7.29
CA ASP A 629 -28.60 -23.95 -8.05
C ASP A 629 -28.15 -25.16 -7.21
N PRO A 630 -28.92 -26.26 -7.24
CA PRO A 630 -28.57 -27.49 -6.50
C PRO A 630 -27.21 -28.09 -6.88
N ALA A 631 -26.63 -27.71 -8.01
CA ALA A 631 -25.29 -28.13 -8.40
C ALA A 631 -24.19 -27.51 -7.49
N LEU A 632 -24.49 -26.40 -6.81
CA LEU A 632 -23.61 -25.77 -5.84
C LEU A 632 -23.51 -26.53 -4.52
N ASP A 633 -24.43 -27.46 -4.23
CA ASP A 633 -24.36 -28.28 -3.01
C ASP A 633 -23.13 -29.21 -3.02
N GLY A 634 -22.56 -29.50 -4.19
CA GLY A 634 -21.43 -30.40 -4.30
C GLY A 634 -21.66 -31.72 -3.57
N PRO A 635 -20.64 -32.27 -2.88
CA PRO A 635 -20.79 -33.47 -2.06
C PRO A 635 -21.47 -33.22 -0.70
N ARG A 636 -21.73 -31.96 -0.33
CA ARG A 636 -22.39 -31.57 0.94
C ARG A 636 -23.27 -30.33 0.70
N PRO A 637 -24.45 -30.27 1.38
CA PRO A 637 -25.28 -29.08 1.33
C PRO A 637 -24.53 -27.83 1.77
N LEU A 638 -24.80 -26.69 1.13
CA LEU A 638 -24.24 -25.42 1.52
C LEU A 638 -24.63 -25.08 2.96
N SER A 639 -23.67 -24.59 3.71
CA SER A 639 -23.80 -24.14 5.10
C SER A 639 -22.98 -22.88 5.30
N VAL A 640 -23.12 -22.24 6.44
CA VAL A 640 -22.26 -21.07 6.79
C VAL A 640 -20.78 -21.46 6.72
N SER A 641 -20.41 -22.63 7.25
CA SER A 641 -19.03 -23.11 7.16
C SER A 641 -18.57 -23.31 5.71
N ALA A 642 -19.42 -23.93 4.86
CA ALA A 642 -19.09 -24.11 3.45
C ALA A 642 -18.92 -22.78 2.70
N LEU A 643 -19.77 -21.77 3.00
CA LEU A 643 -19.60 -20.42 2.42
C LEU A 643 -18.29 -19.77 2.86
N LYS A 644 -17.91 -19.90 4.12
CA LYS A 644 -16.62 -19.43 4.63
C LYS A 644 -15.44 -20.15 3.95
N ASP A 645 -15.53 -21.46 3.79
CA ASP A 645 -14.50 -22.25 3.11
C ASP A 645 -14.36 -21.82 1.64
N ILE A 646 -15.47 -21.56 0.95
CA ILE A 646 -15.45 -21.02 -0.43
C ILE A 646 -14.81 -19.62 -0.46
N ALA A 647 -15.16 -18.74 0.49
CA ALA A 647 -14.59 -17.41 0.57
C ALA A 647 -13.07 -17.46 0.80
N ARG A 648 -12.60 -18.34 1.69
CA ARG A 648 -11.17 -18.57 1.92
C ARG A 648 -10.47 -19.11 0.66
N ALA A 649 -11.05 -20.12 0.03
CA ALA A 649 -10.51 -20.69 -1.20
C ALA A 649 -10.45 -19.64 -2.33
N TRP A 650 -11.45 -18.76 -2.40
CA TRP A 650 -11.45 -17.64 -3.33
C TRP A 650 -10.26 -16.69 -3.09
N MET A 651 -10.05 -16.27 -1.85
CA MET A 651 -8.95 -15.37 -1.51
C MET A 651 -7.59 -15.98 -1.82
N ASP A 652 -7.38 -17.24 -1.44
CA ASP A 652 -6.12 -17.95 -1.67
C ASP A 652 -5.86 -18.17 -3.17
N ASP A 653 -6.87 -18.60 -3.93
CA ASP A 653 -6.76 -18.84 -5.37
C ASP A 653 -6.56 -17.54 -6.14
N MET A 654 -7.26 -16.45 -5.78
CA MET A 654 -7.06 -15.13 -6.38
C MET A 654 -5.69 -14.56 -6.08
N HIS A 655 -5.22 -14.70 -4.84
CA HIS A 655 -3.87 -14.28 -4.47
C HIS A 655 -2.82 -14.95 -5.36
N GLU A 656 -2.90 -16.28 -5.48
CA GLU A 656 -1.99 -17.04 -6.34
C GLU A 656 -2.14 -16.66 -7.83
N TYR A 657 -3.37 -16.40 -8.29
CA TYR A 657 -3.62 -16.03 -9.68
C TYR A 657 -3.10 -14.62 -10.00
N CYS A 658 -3.14 -13.69 -9.06
CA CYS A 658 -2.61 -12.34 -9.21
C CYS A 658 -1.08 -12.26 -9.11
N ASN A 659 -0.38 -13.35 -8.79
CA ASN A 659 1.07 -13.32 -8.60
C ASN A 659 1.80 -13.06 -9.93
N VAL A 660 2.60 -11.99 -9.97
CA VAL A 660 3.33 -11.51 -11.14
C VAL A 660 4.24 -12.58 -11.74
N ALA A 661 4.86 -13.41 -10.91
CA ALA A 661 5.76 -14.46 -11.37
C ALA A 661 5.06 -15.50 -12.28
N ARG A 662 3.75 -15.70 -12.15
CA ARG A 662 2.98 -16.60 -13.04
C ARG A 662 2.83 -16.07 -14.46
N HIS A 663 2.96 -14.76 -14.63
CA HIS A 663 2.75 -14.08 -15.90
C HIS A 663 4.05 -13.81 -16.66
N HIS A 664 5.21 -14.13 -16.07
CA HIS A 664 6.52 -13.88 -16.68
C HIS A 664 6.68 -14.52 -18.07
N ALA A 665 6.13 -15.73 -18.28
CA ALA A 665 6.22 -16.41 -19.57
C ALA A 665 5.42 -15.72 -20.69
N GLY A 666 4.45 -14.88 -20.34
CA GLY A 666 3.62 -14.12 -21.28
C GLY A 666 4.16 -12.71 -21.60
N LEU A 667 5.29 -12.31 -20.99
CA LEU A 667 5.85 -10.98 -21.21
C LEU A 667 6.37 -10.81 -22.62
N SER A 668 6.04 -9.68 -23.25
CA SER A 668 6.68 -9.23 -24.48
C SER A 668 8.02 -8.60 -24.16
N ALA A 669 9.12 -9.28 -24.47
CA ALA A 669 10.47 -8.77 -24.27
C ALA A 669 10.66 -7.37 -24.91
N THR A 670 10.13 -7.18 -26.11
CA THR A 670 10.22 -5.89 -26.82
C THR A 670 9.48 -4.78 -26.08
N GLN A 671 8.26 -5.05 -25.60
CA GLN A 671 7.47 -4.05 -24.86
C GLN A 671 8.08 -3.76 -23.49
N THR A 672 8.51 -4.79 -22.78
CA THR A 672 9.13 -4.63 -21.46
C THR A 672 10.42 -3.83 -21.56
N HIS A 673 11.25 -4.11 -22.56
CA HIS A 673 12.46 -3.34 -22.84
C HIS A 673 12.16 -1.87 -23.20
N PHE A 674 11.16 -1.62 -24.05
CA PHE A 674 10.74 -0.26 -24.37
C PHE A 674 10.28 0.50 -23.13
N ASN A 675 9.46 -0.12 -22.28
CA ASN A 675 9.01 0.49 -21.02
C ASN A 675 10.18 0.78 -20.07
N HIS A 676 11.18 -0.11 -20.01
CA HIS A 676 12.40 0.12 -19.26
C HIS A 676 13.17 1.34 -19.80
N GLN A 677 13.35 1.44 -21.11
CA GLN A 677 13.99 2.61 -21.73
C GLN A 677 13.25 3.92 -21.45
N LEU A 678 11.90 3.91 -21.45
CA LEU A 678 11.08 5.07 -21.10
C LEU A 678 11.32 5.54 -19.65
N ARG A 679 11.40 4.60 -18.70
CA ARG A 679 11.65 4.89 -17.29
C ARG A 679 13.03 5.51 -17.08
N GLU A 680 14.07 4.94 -17.71
CA GLU A 680 15.41 5.50 -17.67
C GLU A 680 15.46 6.87 -18.35
N PHE A 681 14.80 7.05 -19.49
CA PHE A 681 14.67 8.34 -20.15
C PHE A 681 14.08 9.42 -19.23
N ARG A 682 13.02 9.06 -18.50
CA ARG A 682 12.39 9.96 -17.53
C ARG A 682 13.32 10.23 -16.35
N ARG A 683 13.98 9.19 -15.83
CA ARG A 683 14.89 9.29 -14.69
C ARG A 683 16.08 10.19 -14.95
N ASP A 684 16.54 10.24 -16.20
CA ASP A 684 17.62 11.14 -16.61
C ASP A 684 17.15 12.58 -16.85
N ARG A 685 15.83 12.82 -16.81
CA ARG A 685 15.19 14.12 -17.09
C ARG A 685 14.18 14.51 -16.00
N PRO A 686 14.62 14.68 -14.74
CA PRO A 686 13.68 15.01 -13.64
C PRO A 686 12.90 16.30 -13.87
N TRP A 687 13.43 17.23 -14.68
CA TRP A 687 12.77 18.48 -15.07
C TRP A 687 11.45 18.27 -15.85
N LEU A 688 11.24 17.10 -16.45
CA LEU A 688 9.96 16.77 -17.11
C LEU A 688 8.79 16.74 -16.12
N ARG A 689 9.05 16.69 -14.83
CA ARG A 689 8.03 16.83 -13.78
C ARG A 689 7.34 18.17 -13.80
N ASP A 690 8.06 19.23 -14.17
CA ASP A 690 7.57 20.60 -14.07
C ASP A 690 6.41 20.86 -15.04
N ASN A 691 5.54 21.80 -14.66
CA ASN A 691 4.45 22.27 -15.52
C ASN A 691 4.97 22.81 -16.85
N LEU A 692 4.11 22.88 -17.84
CA LEU A 692 4.45 23.46 -19.13
C LEU A 692 4.89 24.92 -18.94
N GLY A 693 6.09 25.25 -19.43
CA GLY A 693 6.61 26.60 -19.51
C GLY A 693 6.04 27.36 -20.73
N GLU A 694 6.31 28.66 -20.80
CA GLU A 694 5.81 29.53 -21.90
C GLU A 694 6.23 29.04 -23.30
N ARG A 695 7.40 28.43 -23.41
CA ARG A 695 7.92 27.87 -24.67
C ARG A 695 7.42 26.45 -24.95
N ASP A 696 6.92 25.76 -23.95
CA ASP A 696 6.46 24.40 -24.10
C ASP A 696 5.15 24.35 -24.88
N ARG A 697 4.95 23.26 -25.58
CA ARG A 697 3.75 23.02 -26.37
C ARG A 697 3.28 21.61 -26.12
N PHE A 698 1.99 21.44 -25.91
CA PHE A 698 1.31 20.17 -25.91
C PHE A 698 -0.03 20.33 -26.60
N ASP A 699 -0.26 19.56 -27.67
CA ASP A 699 -1.45 19.67 -28.49
C ASP A 699 -1.76 18.35 -29.21
N TYR A 700 -2.92 18.27 -29.80
CA TYR A 700 -3.28 17.19 -30.70
C TYR A 700 -3.49 17.70 -32.12
N ARG A 701 -3.25 16.78 -33.08
CA ARG A 701 -3.42 17.05 -34.51
C ARG A 701 -4.18 15.91 -35.16
N ARG A 702 -4.90 16.23 -36.21
CA ARG A 702 -5.64 15.28 -37.04
C ARG A 702 -5.08 15.31 -38.45
N PRO A 703 -3.99 14.61 -38.74
CA PRO A 703 -3.38 14.67 -40.07
C PRO A 703 -4.27 14.08 -41.16
N VAL A 704 -5.08 13.08 -40.79
CA VAL A 704 -6.11 12.46 -41.65
C VAL A 704 -7.38 12.33 -40.80
N ASP A 705 -8.54 12.39 -41.45
CA ASP A 705 -9.82 12.24 -40.76
C ASP A 705 -9.89 10.88 -40.02
N GLY A 706 -10.35 10.94 -38.78
CA GLY A 706 -10.41 9.78 -37.90
C GLY A 706 -9.10 9.43 -37.17
N THR A 707 -8.01 10.19 -37.35
CA THR A 707 -6.75 10.00 -36.63
C THR A 707 -6.46 11.09 -35.64
N VAL A 708 -5.73 10.78 -34.56
CA VAL A 708 -5.29 11.76 -33.53
C VAL A 708 -3.83 11.54 -33.19
N LEU A 709 -2.98 12.53 -33.48
CA LEU A 709 -1.60 12.60 -33.04
C LEU A 709 -1.48 13.55 -31.86
N PHE A 710 -0.91 13.10 -30.76
CA PHE A 710 -0.43 14.01 -29.72
C PHE A 710 1.01 14.42 -30.00
N THR A 711 1.27 15.70 -29.82
CA THR A 711 2.60 16.30 -29.96
C THR A 711 2.95 17.07 -28.71
N SER A 712 4.17 16.94 -28.25
CA SER A 712 4.70 17.69 -27.11
C SER A 712 6.10 18.20 -27.42
N LEU A 713 6.34 19.47 -27.15
CA LEU A 713 7.68 20.06 -27.18
C LEU A 713 7.98 20.64 -25.79
N ARG A 714 8.98 20.12 -25.13
CA ARG A 714 9.40 20.50 -23.78
C ARG A 714 10.82 21.06 -23.81
N HIS A 715 11.10 21.99 -22.88
CA HIS A 715 12.38 22.67 -22.76
C HIS A 715 12.94 22.51 -21.36
N ALA A 716 14.13 21.94 -21.25
CA ALA A 716 14.87 21.87 -20.01
C ALA A 716 15.49 23.23 -19.62
N PRO A 717 15.75 23.47 -18.33
CA PRO A 717 16.48 24.64 -17.85
C PRO A 717 17.88 24.81 -18.47
N ASP A 718 18.56 23.71 -18.76
CA ASP A 718 19.90 23.67 -19.40
C ASP A 718 19.86 23.83 -20.92
N GLY A 719 18.66 23.95 -21.50
CA GLY A 719 18.44 24.14 -22.93
C GLY A 719 18.19 22.85 -23.71
N GLU A 720 18.28 21.66 -23.11
CA GLU A 720 17.82 20.43 -23.77
C GLU A 720 16.36 20.57 -24.21
N GLN A 721 16.02 20.01 -25.35
CA GLN A 721 14.66 19.98 -25.86
C GLN A 721 14.22 18.53 -26.10
N VAL A 722 13.00 18.24 -25.72
CA VAL A 722 12.34 16.94 -25.95
C VAL A 722 11.11 17.18 -26.81
N PHE A 723 11.07 16.56 -27.97
CA PHE A 723 9.91 16.56 -28.85
C PHE A 723 9.34 15.15 -28.97
N MET A 724 8.08 15.00 -28.64
CA MET A 724 7.34 13.74 -28.72
C MET A 724 6.21 13.83 -29.74
N VAL A 725 6.02 12.77 -30.50
CA VAL A 725 4.83 12.53 -31.32
C VAL A 725 4.31 11.14 -31.04
N ALA A 726 3.01 11.00 -30.78
CA ALA A 726 2.37 9.73 -30.45
C ALA A 726 1.01 9.62 -31.14
N HIS A 727 0.78 8.49 -31.80
CA HIS A 727 -0.50 8.18 -32.43
C HIS A 727 -1.46 7.58 -31.40
N MET A 728 -2.51 8.31 -31.07
CA MET A 728 -3.41 7.96 -29.97
C MET A 728 -4.74 7.38 -30.44
N GLU A 729 -5.16 7.66 -31.65
CA GLU A 729 -6.47 7.20 -32.14
C GLU A 729 -6.51 7.14 -33.67
N GLY A 730 -7.17 6.12 -34.21
CA GLY A 730 -7.54 5.99 -35.60
C GLY A 730 -6.63 5.07 -36.42
N GLY A 731 -6.76 5.17 -37.74
CA GLY A 731 -5.99 4.37 -38.69
C GLY A 731 -4.61 4.96 -38.97
N GLU A 732 -4.09 4.63 -40.12
CA GLU A 732 -2.79 5.11 -40.62
C GLU A 732 -2.83 6.63 -40.90
N THR A 733 -1.78 7.35 -40.50
CA THR A 733 -1.69 8.80 -40.65
C THR A 733 -1.36 9.25 -42.08
N GLY A 734 -0.94 8.32 -42.91
CA GLY A 734 -0.20 8.69 -44.13
C GLY A 734 1.23 9.16 -43.82
N GLU A 735 2.03 9.33 -44.88
CA GLU A 735 3.45 9.70 -44.75
C GLU A 735 3.60 11.19 -44.37
N PHE A 736 4.31 11.49 -43.31
CA PHE A 736 4.66 12.84 -42.89
C PHE A 736 5.99 12.87 -42.12
N ASP A 737 6.67 14.01 -42.15
CA ASP A 737 7.88 14.22 -41.38
C ASP A 737 7.52 14.89 -40.04
N PRO A 738 7.71 14.22 -38.87
CA PRO A 738 7.38 14.80 -37.58
C PRO A 738 8.09 16.13 -37.28
N LEU A 739 9.33 16.27 -37.73
CA LEU A 739 10.13 17.48 -37.49
C LEU A 739 9.73 18.68 -38.39
N ARG A 740 8.83 18.47 -39.35
CA ARG A 740 8.25 19.52 -40.20
C ARG A 740 6.83 19.93 -39.79
N LEU A 741 6.34 19.41 -38.71
CA LEU A 741 5.06 19.85 -38.15
C LEU A 741 5.10 21.35 -37.82
N PRO A 742 4.03 22.10 -38.04
CA PRO A 742 4.00 23.55 -37.76
C PRO A 742 3.84 23.80 -36.23
N ILE A 743 4.91 23.51 -35.49
CA ILE A 743 5.01 23.71 -34.03
C ILE A 743 6.10 24.73 -33.78
N GLN A 744 5.72 25.84 -33.15
CA GLN A 744 6.66 26.90 -32.79
C GLN A 744 7.76 26.38 -31.88
N GLY A 745 9.02 26.58 -32.27
CA GLY A 745 10.20 26.11 -31.51
C GLY A 745 10.73 24.76 -31.97
N LEU A 746 10.05 24.07 -32.89
CA LEU A 746 10.52 22.80 -33.45
C LEU A 746 11.56 23.00 -34.56
N GLU A 747 11.63 24.19 -35.13
CA GLU A 747 12.50 24.53 -36.26
C GLU A 747 13.99 24.34 -35.90
N GLY A 748 14.79 24.02 -36.89
CA GLY A 748 16.25 23.90 -36.78
C GLY A 748 16.74 22.47 -36.91
N PHE A 749 18.06 22.32 -36.75
CA PHE A 749 18.77 21.05 -36.93
C PHE A 749 19.21 20.46 -35.58
N GLY A 750 19.77 19.26 -35.61
CA GLY A 750 20.35 18.60 -34.46
C GLY A 750 19.35 17.76 -33.65
N TRP A 751 18.21 17.44 -34.20
CA TRP A 751 17.29 16.50 -33.59
C TRP A 751 17.77 15.06 -33.84
N GLU A 752 17.77 14.27 -32.77
CA GLU A 752 18.10 12.85 -32.78
C GLU A 752 16.92 12.04 -32.21
N VAL A 753 16.70 10.86 -32.77
CA VAL A 753 15.68 9.92 -32.27
C VAL A 753 16.19 9.31 -30.96
N ALA A 754 15.57 9.67 -29.84
CA ALA A 754 15.92 9.15 -28.54
C ALA A 754 15.15 7.87 -28.19
N LEU A 755 13.86 7.83 -28.50
CA LEU A 755 13.00 6.67 -28.25
C LEU A 755 12.04 6.47 -29.43
N ARG A 756 11.67 5.21 -29.65
CA ARG A 756 10.64 4.83 -30.62
C ARG A 756 9.94 3.58 -30.18
N THR A 757 8.64 3.48 -30.46
CA THR A 757 7.91 2.25 -30.25
C THR A 757 8.41 1.14 -31.17
N ALA A 758 8.27 -0.11 -30.76
CA ALA A 758 8.89 -1.26 -31.41
C ALA A 758 8.48 -1.45 -32.90
N GLN A 759 7.28 -0.98 -33.26
CA GLN A 759 6.77 -1.04 -34.62
C GLN A 759 7.54 -0.11 -35.57
N ILE A 760 8.26 0.87 -35.08
CA ILE A 760 9.14 1.72 -35.85
C ILE A 760 10.53 1.08 -35.86
N GLY A 761 10.99 0.70 -37.05
CA GLY A 761 12.25 -0.05 -37.24
C GLY A 761 13.45 0.62 -36.55
N SER A 762 14.38 -0.17 -36.04
CA SER A 762 15.57 0.29 -35.36
C SER A 762 16.50 1.13 -36.21
N ASP A 763 16.39 1.03 -37.51
CA ASP A 763 17.13 1.77 -38.55
C ASP A 763 16.55 3.16 -38.82
N PHE A 764 15.36 3.48 -38.27
CA PHE A 764 14.77 4.81 -38.43
C PHE A 764 15.56 5.85 -37.66
N VAL A 765 16.16 6.80 -38.35
CA VAL A 765 16.97 7.88 -37.77
C VAL A 765 16.34 9.27 -37.99
N GLY A 766 15.17 9.34 -38.61
CA GLY A 766 14.43 10.57 -38.91
C GLY A 766 13.96 10.66 -40.34
N GLY A 767 13.08 11.61 -40.63
CA GLY A 767 12.46 11.83 -41.96
C GLY A 767 11.00 11.40 -41.98
N PRO A 768 10.41 11.33 -43.21
CA PRO A 768 9.02 10.95 -43.37
C PRO A 768 8.74 9.52 -42.91
N LEU A 769 7.61 9.32 -42.23
CA LEU A 769 7.09 8.01 -41.86
C LEU A 769 5.56 8.06 -41.74
N SER A 770 4.93 6.90 -41.80
CA SER A 770 3.52 6.74 -41.41
C SER A 770 3.41 6.13 -40.05
N LEU A 771 2.54 6.68 -39.20
CA LEU A 771 2.23 6.15 -37.86
C LEU A 771 0.88 5.44 -37.93
N HIS A 772 0.87 4.25 -37.32
CA HIS A 772 -0.33 3.50 -37.01
C HIS A 772 -0.71 3.71 -35.53
N ASP A 773 -1.87 3.22 -35.19
CA ASP A 773 -2.37 3.19 -33.82
C ASP A 773 -1.31 2.65 -32.85
N SER A 774 -1.12 3.34 -31.74
CA SER A 774 -0.18 3.00 -30.66
C SER A 774 1.31 3.21 -30.97
N MET A 775 1.65 3.82 -32.09
CA MET A 775 3.03 4.14 -32.45
C MET A 775 3.43 5.55 -32.00
N GLY A 776 4.70 5.74 -31.71
CA GLY A 776 5.23 7.05 -31.37
C GLY A 776 6.76 7.12 -31.29
N LEU A 777 7.24 8.35 -31.22
CA LEU A 777 8.66 8.71 -31.25
C LEU A 777 8.94 9.81 -30.23
N VAL A 778 10.14 9.81 -29.70
CA VAL A 778 10.71 10.93 -28.97
C VAL A 778 12.02 11.34 -29.65
N TYR A 779 12.14 12.62 -29.90
CA TYR A 779 13.35 13.27 -30.35
C TYR A 779 13.93 14.12 -29.24
N THR A 780 15.25 14.20 -29.18
CA THR A 780 15.96 15.11 -28.30
C THR A 780 16.89 16.01 -29.11
N ARG A 781 17.12 17.21 -28.58
CA ARG A 781 18.09 18.15 -29.12
C ARG A 781 18.74 18.89 -27.97
N ARG A 782 20.08 19.01 -28.01
CA ARG A 782 20.81 19.95 -27.18
C ARG A 782 21.23 21.15 -28.03
N PRO A 783 20.94 22.37 -27.61
CA PRO A 783 21.48 23.54 -28.32
C PRO A 783 23.00 23.49 -28.27
N SER A 784 23.64 23.73 -29.42
CA SER A 784 25.10 23.83 -29.58
C SER A 784 25.66 25.02 -28.83
#